data_903c4c9aaff67f34383e46c193d15483
#
_entry.id   903c4c9aaff67f34383e46c193d15483
#
_cell.length_a   1.000
_cell.length_b   1.000
_cell.length_c   1.000
_cell.angle_alpha   90.00
_cell.angle_beta   90.00
_cell.angle_gamma   90.00
#
_symmetry.space_group_name_H-M   'P 1'
#
loop_
_entity.id
_entity.type
_entity.pdbx_description
1 polymer ?
#
loop_
_entity_poly.entity_id
_entity_poly.type
_entity_poly.pdbx_seq_one_letter_code
_entity_poly.pdbx_strand_id
1 'polypeptide(L)'
;MIPIQYLDATPELTSDVSTGTWAKLSWHEQFTTPGQPDAEPTPGTAFAMAHDEDSLFFAVKCSAHAGQSQEALARENVQIQFDPERSGVRSGIFICYPDGRISSQTELEAGGNEPWLGEVGYTSRLQSGEWSLVLKVPLSQFIHSESGLRRIHFNVSRLPQMAPDDWLCYPALETVQFWRPTNAIGEAEFEGADRLDAFAWAIRRGGRGRIYESNGERVCRQDVISTNLSTESRDIELRVAFTKAGKPPLAQTERSLNVGAGESCTERIEFPVPDGFNHGLVHMSLHEPDTGRCVSENRFLVDSEQLAWKEHFLKRGDGQGGYTCHAAQQQVLPQYEGRRIVPYGLATMDNGEVILAATAWPRVPGLPEQTLIAISDDGGATWGEYIVLDGIHQRPMMLAYLGQGVVTFESGDTTRQSRMYSHDYGRTWDESIPVPPAPDGQPLGWEGMPLVDRDAHGNAVRIAQTGQTLEGAKPNWRIHNYIRWSEDGGRSWPRVDCPQAWRGSETYDGKTYDFGCGEGSLVRAANGDLVAALRTWAPSQFADHPYYVDCLEGTAVSISRDDGDTWSQQKMVFQGGRHHAVLLRMPNDDLVMVIIRRIDFRDSKLVSYRRGCDAVISRDHGETWDVEHLYVLDDFPHCNGDQWMHGACGHMSSTLLPDGSILTGYGNVSAGGVLIRWRP
;
A
#
# COMPACT_ATOMS: atom_id res chain seq x y z
N MET A 1 5.00 7.61 -31.11
CA MET A 1 5.47 8.85 -30.44
C MET A 1 4.49 9.95 -30.79
N ILE A 2 3.97 10.66 -29.81
CA ILE A 2 3.03 11.75 -30.02
C ILE A 2 3.68 13.10 -29.61
N PRO A 3 3.33 14.23 -30.24
CA PRO A 3 3.87 15.53 -29.85
C PRO A 3 3.22 16.04 -28.57
N ILE A 4 4.05 16.61 -27.68
CA ILE A 4 3.60 17.52 -26.61
C ILE A 4 3.73 18.93 -27.20
N GLN A 5 2.59 19.50 -27.58
CA GLN A 5 2.56 20.73 -28.36
C GLN A 5 3.02 21.95 -27.56
N TYR A 6 3.90 22.76 -28.13
CA TYR A 6 4.35 24.00 -27.49
C TYR A 6 3.29 25.11 -27.55
N LEU A 7 3.11 25.80 -26.44
CA LEU A 7 2.22 26.95 -26.30
C LEU A 7 3.02 28.24 -26.06
N ASP A 8 2.87 29.23 -26.92
CA ASP A 8 3.58 30.50 -26.81
C ASP A 8 3.21 31.33 -25.56
N ALA A 9 2.14 30.98 -24.90
CA ALA A 9 1.70 31.58 -23.64
C ALA A 9 1.02 30.54 -22.75
N THR A 10 1.22 30.67 -21.43
CA THR A 10 0.54 29.84 -20.44
C THR A 10 -0.97 29.94 -20.61
N PRO A 11 -1.67 28.84 -20.91
CA PRO A 11 -3.10 28.88 -21.11
C PRO A 11 -3.82 29.11 -19.77
N GLU A 12 -4.97 29.76 -19.84
CA GLU A 12 -5.88 29.79 -18.70
C GLU A 12 -6.28 28.36 -18.33
N LEU A 13 -6.19 28.01 -17.05
CA LEU A 13 -6.59 26.69 -16.55
C LEU A 13 -8.13 26.63 -16.53
N THR A 14 -8.71 26.28 -17.66
CA THR A 14 -10.16 26.13 -17.85
C THR A 14 -10.53 24.70 -18.17
N SER A 15 -11.66 24.25 -17.62
CA SER A 15 -12.22 22.93 -17.87
C SER A 15 -13.02 22.84 -19.18
N ASP A 16 -13.25 23.95 -19.88
CA ASP A 16 -13.87 23.93 -21.21
C ASP A 16 -12.80 23.72 -22.29
N VAL A 17 -12.53 22.45 -22.58
CA VAL A 17 -11.53 22.04 -23.57
C VAL A 17 -12.03 22.13 -25.02
N SER A 18 -13.28 22.53 -25.25
CA SER A 18 -13.87 22.70 -26.60
C SER A 18 -13.57 24.07 -27.21
N THR A 19 -13.01 24.99 -26.44
CA THR A 19 -12.76 26.37 -26.83
C THR A 19 -11.31 26.80 -26.63
N GLY A 20 -10.98 27.96 -27.19
CA GLY A 20 -9.68 28.62 -26.96
C GLY A 20 -8.48 27.80 -27.45
N THR A 21 -7.43 27.77 -26.63
CA THR A 21 -6.18 27.06 -26.91
C THR A 21 -6.40 25.55 -26.97
N TRP A 22 -7.22 25.02 -26.08
CA TRP A 22 -7.48 23.57 -25.98
C TRP A 22 -8.13 22.98 -27.23
N ALA A 23 -9.05 23.70 -27.87
CA ALA A 23 -9.70 23.26 -29.10
C ALA A 23 -8.76 23.11 -30.30
N LYS A 24 -7.58 23.73 -30.24
CA LYS A 24 -6.58 23.73 -31.33
C LYS A 24 -5.54 22.62 -31.19
N LEU A 25 -5.53 21.91 -30.08
CA LEU A 25 -4.57 20.85 -29.85
C LEU A 25 -4.88 19.61 -30.71
N SER A 26 -3.86 18.79 -30.91
CA SER A 26 -4.00 17.45 -31.52
C SER A 26 -4.56 16.48 -30.49
N TRP A 27 -5.77 16.00 -30.73
CA TRP A 27 -6.46 15.06 -29.85
C TRP A 27 -6.22 13.61 -30.26
N HIS A 28 -6.00 12.73 -29.29
CA HIS A 28 -5.75 11.31 -29.44
C HIS A 28 -6.94 10.54 -28.89
N GLU A 29 -7.54 9.65 -29.69
CA GLU A 29 -8.83 8.99 -29.40
C GLU A 29 -8.77 7.46 -29.44
N GLN A 30 -7.59 6.86 -29.67
CA GLN A 30 -7.44 5.41 -29.83
C GLN A 30 -7.30 4.67 -28.50
N PHE A 31 -8.34 4.70 -27.69
CA PHE A 31 -8.39 3.98 -26.43
C PHE A 31 -8.87 2.56 -26.62
N THR A 32 -8.20 1.59 -25.98
CA THR A 32 -8.53 0.17 -26.00
C THR A 32 -8.73 -0.38 -24.59
N THR A 33 -9.37 -1.52 -24.46
CA THR A 33 -9.49 -2.22 -23.18
C THR A 33 -8.12 -2.75 -22.74
N PRO A 34 -7.64 -2.48 -21.50
CA PRO A 34 -6.39 -3.04 -21.01
C PRO A 34 -6.39 -4.57 -21.03
N GLY A 35 -5.29 -5.19 -21.49
CA GLY A 35 -5.19 -6.63 -21.69
C GLY A 35 -5.75 -7.12 -23.03
N GLN A 36 -6.26 -6.22 -23.87
CA GLN A 36 -6.78 -6.50 -25.21
C GLN A 36 -6.18 -5.53 -26.24
N PRO A 37 -4.87 -5.58 -26.51
CA PRO A 37 -4.20 -4.57 -27.32
C PRO A 37 -4.66 -4.55 -28.78
N ASP A 38 -5.19 -5.66 -29.28
CA ASP A 38 -5.70 -5.79 -30.65
C ASP A 38 -7.20 -5.48 -30.78
N ALA A 39 -7.86 -5.05 -29.69
CA ALA A 39 -9.26 -4.67 -29.73
C ALA A 39 -9.46 -3.38 -30.55
N GLU A 40 -10.61 -3.28 -31.22
CA GLU A 40 -10.99 -2.03 -31.90
C GLU A 40 -11.08 -0.89 -30.87
N PRO A 41 -10.56 0.31 -31.19
CA PRO A 41 -10.64 1.44 -30.28
C PRO A 41 -12.07 1.81 -29.91
N THR A 42 -12.29 2.03 -28.62
CA THR A 42 -13.59 2.44 -28.09
C THR A 42 -13.72 3.96 -28.15
N PRO A 43 -14.73 4.51 -28.83
CA PRO A 43 -14.92 5.95 -28.95
C PRO A 43 -15.38 6.60 -27.63
N GLY A 44 -15.29 7.91 -27.55
CA GLY A 44 -15.85 8.70 -26.44
C GLY A 44 -14.83 9.10 -25.37
N THR A 45 -13.55 8.76 -25.56
CA THR A 45 -12.45 9.29 -24.74
C THR A 45 -11.39 9.87 -25.66
N ALA A 46 -10.92 11.07 -25.33
CA ALA A 46 -9.80 11.69 -26.04
C ALA A 46 -8.92 12.49 -25.07
N PHE A 47 -7.64 12.56 -25.37
CA PHE A 47 -6.70 13.42 -24.65
C PHE A 47 -5.81 14.20 -25.59
N ALA A 48 -5.25 15.30 -25.08
CA ALA A 48 -4.22 16.08 -25.76
C ALA A 48 -3.16 16.47 -24.73
N MET A 49 -1.91 16.64 -25.18
CA MET A 49 -0.80 17.12 -24.38
C MET A 49 -0.23 18.39 -24.96
N ALA A 50 0.09 19.31 -24.07
CA ALA A 50 0.77 20.55 -24.41
C ALA A 50 1.73 20.96 -23.30
N HIS A 51 2.66 21.86 -23.61
CA HIS A 51 3.53 22.48 -22.62
C HIS A 51 3.75 23.94 -22.94
N ASP A 52 3.98 24.73 -21.93
CA ASP A 52 4.64 26.03 -22.02
C ASP A 52 6.11 25.92 -21.55
N GLU A 53 6.72 27.03 -21.20
CA GLU A 53 8.09 27.01 -20.70
C GLU A 53 8.25 26.39 -19.30
N ASP A 54 7.18 26.29 -18.49
CA ASP A 54 7.26 25.92 -17.09
C ASP A 54 6.42 24.70 -16.71
N SER A 55 5.48 24.29 -17.56
CA SER A 55 4.48 23.30 -17.19
C SER A 55 4.07 22.39 -18.32
N LEU A 56 3.82 21.12 -17.98
CA LEU A 56 3.13 20.15 -18.82
C LEU A 56 1.62 20.19 -18.53
N PHE A 57 0.82 20.12 -19.58
CA PHE A 57 -0.63 20.07 -19.52
C PHE A 57 -1.17 18.80 -20.17
N PHE A 58 -2.12 18.17 -19.48
CA PHE A 58 -2.97 17.14 -20.04
C PHE A 58 -4.40 17.64 -20.09
N ALA A 59 -5.00 17.66 -21.27
CA ALA A 59 -6.44 17.90 -21.44
C ALA A 59 -7.12 16.58 -21.82
N VAL A 60 -8.23 16.25 -21.16
CA VAL A 60 -9.00 15.04 -21.45
C VAL A 60 -10.48 15.36 -21.57
N LYS A 61 -11.15 14.70 -22.49
CA LYS A 61 -12.62 14.74 -22.66
C LYS A 61 -13.16 13.32 -22.69
N CYS A 62 -14.27 13.11 -21.99
CA CYS A 62 -14.94 11.84 -21.85
C CYS A 62 -16.44 12.01 -22.13
N SER A 63 -16.95 11.32 -23.15
CA SER A 63 -18.39 11.25 -23.43
C SER A 63 -19.00 10.03 -22.73
N ALA A 64 -20.28 10.12 -22.37
CA ALA A 64 -21.01 9.00 -21.80
C ALA A 64 -21.12 7.84 -22.80
N HIS A 65 -20.94 6.62 -22.33
CA HIS A 65 -21.22 5.42 -23.10
C HIS A 65 -22.71 5.24 -23.32
N ALA A 66 -23.08 4.46 -24.33
CA ALA A 66 -24.47 4.17 -24.64
C ALA A 66 -25.17 3.55 -23.40
N GLY A 67 -26.22 4.22 -22.93
CA GLY A 67 -26.98 3.79 -21.74
C GLY A 67 -26.40 4.21 -20.39
N GLN A 68 -25.26 4.87 -20.35
CA GLN A 68 -24.67 5.37 -19.12
C GLN A 68 -25.44 6.56 -18.55
N SER A 69 -25.78 6.50 -17.27
CA SER A 69 -26.44 7.61 -16.59
C SER A 69 -25.47 8.75 -16.24
N GLN A 70 -26.02 9.96 -16.09
CA GLN A 70 -25.24 11.11 -15.63
C GLN A 70 -24.60 10.86 -14.24
N GLU A 71 -25.27 10.12 -13.36
CA GLU A 71 -24.74 9.76 -12.05
C GLU A 71 -23.56 8.79 -12.16
N ALA A 72 -23.60 7.83 -13.08
CA ALA A 72 -22.49 6.92 -13.36
C ALA A 72 -21.29 7.69 -13.92
N LEU A 73 -21.53 8.60 -14.87
CA LEU A 73 -20.49 9.47 -15.43
C LEU A 73 -19.83 10.36 -14.36
N ALA A 74 -20.59 10.84 -13.39
CA ALA A 74 -20.08 11.66 -12.29
C ALA A 74 -19.17 10.90 -11.32
N ARG A 75 -19.17 9.58 -11.38
CA ARG A 75 -18.36 8.70 -10.50
C ARG A 75 -17.12 8.14 -11.15
N GLU A 76 -16.93 8.39 -12.43
CA GLU A 76 -15.73 7.96 -13.16
C GLU A 76 -14.46 8.63 -12.67
N ASN A 77 -13.34 8.11 -13.09
CA ASN A 77 -12.08 8.82 -12.99
C ASN A 77 -11.22 8.60 -14.24
N VAL A 78 -10.30 9.53 -14.45
CA VAL A 78 -9.21 9.41 -15.43
C VAL A 78 -7.91 9.37 -14.65
N GLN A 79 -7.06 8.41 -14.98
CA GLN A 79 -5.71 8.30 -14.43
C GLN A 79 -4.72 8.73 -15.52
N ILE A 80 -3.87 9.67 -15.15
CA ILE A 80 -2.77 10.17 -15.99
C ILE A 80 -1.49 9.74 -15.32
N GLN A 81 -0.73 8.89 -15.99
CA GLN A 81 0.55 8.38 -15.53
C GLN A 81 1.66 8.88 -16.43
N PHE A 82 2.78 9.27 -15.87
CA PHE A 82 3.98 9.60 -16.65
C PHE A 82 5.27 9.24 -15.91
N ASP A 83 6.26 8.82 -16.69
CA ASP A 83 7.62 8.49 -16.27
C ASP A 83 8.60 9.37 -17.07
N PRO A 84 9.07 10.50 -16.52
CA PRO A 84 10.04 11.37 -17.17
C PRO A 84 11.44 10.74 -17.31
N GLU A 85 11.80 9.81 -16.42
CA GLU A 85 13.06 9.07 -16.50
C GLU A 85 13.03 7.97 -17.57
N ARG A 86 11.85 7.56 -18.01
CA ARG A 86 11.62 6.46 -18.95
C ARG A 86 12.26 5.15 -18.50
N SER A 87 12.39 4.99 -17.18
CA SER A 87 13.06 3.88 -16.53
C SER A 87 12.16 2.67 -16.32
N GLY A 88 10.84 2.86 -16.29
CA GLY A 88 9.88 1.86 -15.87
C GLY A 88 9.96 1.51 -14.37
N VAL A 89 10.78 2.23 -13.61
CA VAL A 89 10.98 1.99 -12.17
C VAL A 89 10.04 2.83 -11.32
N ARG A 90 9.72 4.03 -11.79
CA ARG A 90 8.97 5.04 -11.04
C ARG A 90 8.13 5.88 -11.99
N SER A 91 6.87 6.12 -11.63
CA SER A 91 5.98 7.02 -12.37
C SER A 91 5.10 7.85 -11.45
N GLY A 92 4.79 9.07 -11.86
CA GLY A 92 3.72 9.85 -11.24
C GLY A 92 2.36 9.40 -11.74
N ILE A 93 1.37 9.25 -10.85
CA ILE A 93 -0.02 8.95 -11.19
C ILE A 93 -0.92 10.02 -10.61
N PHE A 94 -1.78 10.57 -11.45
CA PHE A 94 -2.80 11.56 -11.09
C PHE A 94 -4.17 11.01 -11.41
N ILE A 95 -4.99 10.87 -10.38
CA ILE A 95 -6.36 10.35 -10.49
C ILE A 95 -7.30 11.53 -10.40
N CYS A 96 -7.93 11.80 -11.50
CA CYS A 96 -8.74 12.98 -11.75
C CYS A 96 -10.22 12.63 -11.74
N TYR A 97 -11.03 13.35 -10.99
CA TYR A 97 -12.46 13.11 -10.83
C TYR A 97 -13.30 14.26 -11.43
N PRO A 98 -14.52 13.96 -11.94
CA PRO A 98 -15.41 14.97 -12.51
C PRO A 98 -15.84 16.07 -11.53
N ASP A 99 -15.82 15.81 -10.24
CA ASP A 99 -16.23 16.74 -9.17
C ASP A 99 -15.12 17.70 -8.71
N GLY A 100 -14.00 17.74 -9.39
CA GLY A 100 -12.88 18.63 -9.08
C GLY A 100 -11.86 18.04 -8.09
N ARG A 101 -12.08 16.85 -7.56
CA ARG A 101 -11.09 16.16 -6.73
C ARG A 101 -9.96 15.61 -7.58
N ILE A 102 -8.76 15.64 -7.03
CA ILE A 102 -7.58 14.98 -7.57
C ILE A 102 -6.87 14.21 -6.46
N SER A 103 -6.35 13.03 -6.78
CA SER A 103 -5.42 12.29 -5.95
C SER A 103 -4.13 12.08 -6.72
N SER A 104 -2.99 12.18 -6.07
CA SER A 104 -1.69 12.09 -6.72
C SER A 104 -0.73 11.25 -5.89
N GLN A 105 0.05 10.44 -6.58
CA GLN A 105 1.05 9.56 -5.96
C GLN A 105 2.18 9.25 -6.93
N THR A 106 3.30 8.76 -6.39
CA THR A 106 4.37 8.15 -7.16
C THR A 106 4.25 6.64 -7.01
N GLU A 107 4.10 5.93 -8.11
CA GLU A 107 4.08 4.47 -8.16
C GLU A 107 5.48 3.93 -8.39
N LEU A 108 5.81 2.81 -7.74
CA LEU A 108 7.11 2.14 -7.83
C LEU A 108 6.95 0.74 -8.40
N GLU A 109 7.80 0.34 -9.36
CA GLU A 109 7.74 -1.00 -9.97
C GLU A 109 8.00 -2.12 -8.94
N ALA A 110 8.83 -1.85 -7.94
CA ALA A 110 9.07 -2.78 -6.83
C ALA A 110 7.84 -3.03 -5.92
N GLY A 111 6.73 -2.40 -6.26
CA GLY A 111 5.49 -2.43 -5.48
C GLY A 111 5.43 -1.33 -4.42
N GLY A 112 4.26 -0.71 -4.33
CA GLY A 112 3.95 0.36 -3.42
C GLY A 112 3.99 1.74 -4.06
N ASN A 113 3.53 2.73 -3.31
CA ASN A 113 3.50 4.11 -3.75
C ASN A 113 4.02 5.05 -2.66
N GLU A 114 4.40 6.24 -3.08
CA GLU A 114 4.75 7.36 -2.23
C GLU A 114 3.79 8.51 -2.51
N PRO A 115 3.49 9.38 -1.53
CA PRO A 115 2.73 10.58 -1.82
C PRO A 115 3.44 11.42 -2.88
N TRP A 116 2.70 11.90 -3.86
CA TRP A 116 3.18 12.99 -4.70
C TRP A 116 3.00 14.30 -3.93
N LEU A 117 4.08 14.91 -3.51
CA LEU A 117 4.08 16.10 -2.66
C LEU A 117 4.25 17.40 -3.47
N GLY A 118 4.36 17.30 -4.78
CA GLY A 118 4.44 18.42 -5.69
C GLY A 118 3.12 19.17 -5.85
N GLU A 119 3.20 20.38 -6.34
CA GLU A 119 2.03 21.20 -6.65
C GLU A 119 1.51 20.86 -8.04
N VAL A 120 0.20 20.80 -8.18
CA VAL A 120 -0.46 20.60 -9.47
C VAL A 120 -1.67 21.52 -9.59
N GLY A 121 -1.92 21.99 -10.80
CA GLY A 121 -3.16 22.68 -11.16
C GLY A 121 -4.15 21.66 -11.72
N TYR A 122 -5.40 21.71 -11.28
CA TYR A 122 -6.43 20.82 -11.77
C TYR A 122 -7.77 21.54 -11.90
N THR A 123 -8.47 21.28 -13.00
CA THR A 123 -9.84 21.74 -13.19
C THR A 123 -10.63 20.68 -13.95
N SER A 124 -11.91 20.55 -13.64
CA SER A 124 -12.82 19.62 -14.33
C SER A 124 -14.20 20.24 -14.49
N ARG A 125 -14.95 19.75 -15.48
CA ARG A 125 -16.32 20.17 -15.77
C ARG A 125 -17.16 18.97 -16.18
N LEU A 126 -18.24 18.73 -15.46
CA LEU A 126 -19.24 17.73 -15.79
C LEU A 126 -20.46 18.41 -16.41
N GLN A 127 -20.84 17.96 -17.60
CA GLN A 127 -22.03 18.40 -18.33
C GLN A 127 -22.95 17.21 -18.63
N SER A 128 -24.10 17.46 -19.22
CA SER A 128 -25.00 16.38 -19.64
C SER A 128 -24.32 15.50 -20.70
N GLY A 129 -24.03 14.25 -20.34
CA GLY A 129 -23.42 13.27 -21.23
C GLY A 129 -21.93 13.42 -21.50
N GLU A 130 -21.25 14.36 -20.84
CA GLU A 130 -19.82 14.62 -21.08
C GLU A 130 -19.14 15.20 -19.83
N TRP A 131 -17.87 14.88 -19.63
CA TRP A 131 -17.00 15.62 -18.75
C TRP A 131 -15.61 15.84 -19.33
N SER A 132 -14.96 16.87 -18.88
CA SER A 132 -13.62 17.24 -19.34
C SER A 132 -12.76 17.73 -18.18
N LEU A 133 -11.44 17.65 -18.35
CA LEU A 133 -10.47 18.07 -17.36
C LEU A 133 -9.23 18.70 -18.02
N VAL A 134 -8.54 19.50 -17.23
CA VAL A 134 -7.17 19.91 -17.51
C VAL A 134 -6.34 19.72 -16.25
N LEU A 135 -5.23 19.00 -16.38
CA LEU A 135 -4.19 18.82 -15.39
C LEU A 135 -2.97 19.62 -15.80
N LYS A 136 -2.41 20.40 -14.88
CA LYS A 136 -1.16 21.17 -15.04
C LYS A 136 -0.12 20.65 -14.06
N VAL A 137 1.05 20.26 -14.54
CA VAL A 137 2.17 19.78 -13.71
C VAL A 137 3.42 20.62 -14.02
N PRO A 138 4.04 21.26 -13.01
CA PRO A 138 5.30 21.99 -13.22
C PRO A 138 6.41 21.06 -13.70
N LEU A 139 7.17 21.49 -14.73
CA LEU A 139 8.28 20.71 -15.28
C LEU A 139 9.43 20.56 -14.29
N SER A 140 9.59 21.50 -13.37
CA SER A 140 10.59 21.43 -12.29
C SER A 140 10.44 20.20 -11.38
N GLN A 141 9.26 19.60 -11.34
CA GLN A 141 8.96 18.39 -10.55
C GLN A 141 9.37 17.08 -11.24
N PHE A 142 9.84 17.19 -12.49
CA PHE A 142 10.26 16.02 -13.25
C PHE A 142 11.72 15.69 -12.96
N ILE A 143 11.95 14.51 -12.39
CA ILE A 143 13.30 13.95 -12.26
C ILE A 143 13.58 13.18 -13.54
N HIS A 144 14.66 13.53 -14.24
CA HIS A 144 15.09 12.87 -15.45
C HIS A 144 16.63 12.77 -15.50
N SER A 145 17.16 12.07 -16.49
CA SER A 145 18.59 11.78 -16.63
C SER A 145 19.19 12.29 -17.95
N GLU A 146 18.44 13.02 -18.75
CA GLU A 146 18.88 13.54 -20.05
C GLU A 146 19.35 14.99 -19.96
N SER A 147 20.11 15.44 -20.96
CA SER A 147 20.63 16.82 -21.08
C SER A 147 19.54 17.83 -21.45
N GLY A 148 18.40 17.72 -20.87
CA GLY A 148 17.20 18.52 -21.11
C GLY A 148 15.98 17.63 -21.17
N LEU A 149 14.82 18.20 -20.92
CA LEU A 149 13.56 17.46 -20.96
C LEU A 149 13.11 17.34 -22.42
N ARG A 150 13.29 16.16 -23.01
CA ARG A 150 12.99 15.89 -24.43
C ARG A 150 11.77 15.01 -24.62
N ARG A 151 11.66 13.98 -23.82
CA ARG A 151 10.65 12.90 -23.94
C ARG A 151 10.18 12.45 -22.60
N ILE A 152 8.95 11.94 -22.56
CA ILE A 152 8.40 11.21 -21.41
C ILE A 152 7.73 9.94 -21.87
N HIS A 153 7.70 8.93 -21.00
CA HIS A 153 6.76 7.82 -21.09
C HIS A 153 5.46 8.20 -20.37
N PHE A 154 4.34 7.72 -20.88
CA PHE A 154 3.05 8.04 -20.28
C PHE A 154 2.01 6.96 -20.53
N ASN A 155 0.90 7.07 -19.80
CA ASN A 155 -0.34 6.32 -19.99
C ASN A 155 -1.52 7.20 -19.57
N VAL A 156 -2.63 7.12 -20.29
CA VAL A 156 -3.89 7.75 -19.90
C VAL A 156 -4.95 6.66 -19.86
N SER A 157 -5.64 6.52 -18.72
CA SER A 157 -6.68 5.50 -18.55
C SER A 157 -7.95 6.14 -18.04
N ARG A 158 -9.09 5.70 -18.57
CA ARG A 158 -10.43 6.05 -18.11
C ARG A 158 -11.06 4.85 -17.42
N LEU A 159 -11.57 5.06 -16.22
CA LEU A 159 -12.14 4.02 -15.37
C LEU A 159 -13.58 4.35 -14.99
N PRO A 160 -14.54 3.79 -15.71
CA PRO A 160 -15.94 3.74 -15.27
C PRO A 160 -16.03 2.87 -14.01
N GLN A 161 -16.89 3.23 -13.07
CA GLN A 161 -16.97 2.53 -11.76
C GLN A 161 -17.54 1.11 -11.81
N MET A 162 -18.16 0.68 -12.91
CA MET A 162 -19.12 -0.42 -12.84
C MET A 162 -18.69 -1.71 -13.52
N ALA A 163 -17.79 -1.68 -14.45
CA ALA A 163 -17.29 -2.91 -15.07
C ALA A 163 -15.88 -2.69 -15.63
N PRO A 164 -14.98 -3.61 -15.41
CA PRO A 164 -13.63 -3.56 -15.91
C PRO A 164 -13.49 -3.77 -17.41
N ASP A 165 -14.44 -4.44 -18.01
CA ASP A 165 -14.55 -4.55 -19.46
C ASP A 165 -14.77 -3.18 -20.13
N ASP A 166 -15.16 -2.17 -19.32
CA ASP A 166 -15.32 -0.78 -19.77
C ASP A 166 -14.07 0.08 -19.50
N TRP A 167 -13.02 -0.48 -18.89
CA TRP A 167 -11.77 0.26 -18.72
C TRP A 167 -11.11 0.53 -20.05
N LEU A 168 -10.61 1.74 -20.19
CA LEU A 168 -9.97 2.18 -21.42
C LEU A 168 -8.58 2.72 -21.11
N CYS A 169 -7.61 2.41 -21.94
CA CYS A 169 -6.25 2.94 -21.81
C CYS A 169 -5.65 3.34 -23.15
N TYR A 170 -4.75 4.29 -23.10
CA TYR A 170 -3.87 4.70 -24.17
C TYR A 170 -2.43 4.80 -23.62
N PRO A 171 -1.43 4.19 -24.25
CA PRO A 171 -1.55 3.31 -25.42
C PRO A 171 -2.22 1.98 -25.12
N ALA A 172 -2.48 1.18 -26.13
CA ALA A 172 -2.94 -0.21 -25.98
C ALA A 172 -1.93 -1.03 -25.15
N LEU A 173 -2.43 -1.79 -24.18
CA LEU A 173 -1.62 -2.56 -23.22
C LEU A 173 -1.97 -4.04 -23.28
N GLU A 174 -0.95 -4.90 -23.19
CA GLU A 174 -1.10 -6.36 -23.09
C GLU A 174 -1.59 -6.84 -21.72
N THR A 175 -1.64 -5.93 -20.73
CA THR A 175 -1.98 -6.24 -19.34
C THR A 175 -3.06 -5.31 -18.79
N VAL A 176 -3.85 -5.82 -17.86
CA VAL A 176 -4.80 -5.01 -17.09
C VAL A 176 -4.13 -4.11 -16.03
N GLN A 177 -2.84 -4.30 -15.78
CA GLN A 177 -2.09 -3.55 -14.75
C GLN A 177 -1.51 -2.24 -15.30
N PHE A 178 -2.34 -1.41 -15.93
CA PHE A 178 -1.93 -0.16 -16.59
C PHE A 178 -1.21 0.85 -15.69
N TRP A 179 -1.41 0.77 -14.37
CA TRP A 179 -0.79 1.68 -13.37
C TRP A 179 0.68 1.37 -13.06
N ARG A 180 1.21 0.22 -13.44
CA ARG A 180 2.61 -0.11 -13.20
C ARG A 180 3.53 0.83 -13.97
N PRO A 181 4.66 1.29 -13.39
CA PRO A 181 5.60 2.15 -14.10
C PRO A 181 6.10 1.55 -15.43
N THR A 182 6.30 0.23 -15.49
CA THR A 182 6.68 -0.49 -16.71
C THR A 182 5.62 -0.44 -17.82
N ASN A 183 4.38 -0.08 -17.50
CA ASN A 183 3.27 0.04 -18.44
C ASN A 183 2.99 1.50 -18.86
N ALA A 184 3.78 2.46 -18.39
CA ALA A 184 3.83 3.79 -18.97
C ALA A 184 4.66 3.74 -20.27
N ILE A 185 4.12 3.12 -21.31
CA ILE A 185 4.84 2.81 -22.56
C ILE A 185 4.51 3.75 -23.72
N GLY A 186 3.53 4.64 -23.55
CA GLY A 186 3.28 5.70 -24.50
C GLY A 186 4.48 6.63 -24.59
N GLU A 187 4.97 6.91 -25.78
CA GLU A 187 6.07 7.86 -25.99
C GLU A 187 5.54 9.21 -26.43
N ALA A 188 5.93 10.27 -25.73
CA ALA A 188 5.65 11.64 -26.10
C ALA A 188 6.94 12.47 -26.15
N GLU A 189 7.01 13.42 -27.12
CA GLU A 189 8.16 14.29 -27.37
C GLU A 189 7.75 15.76 -27.29
N PHE A 190 8.53 16.55 -26.56
CA PHE A 190 8.29 17.99 -26.40
C PHE A 190 8.64 18.74 -27.68
N GLU A 191 7.70 19.46 -28.26
CA GLU A 191 7.96 20.41 -29.35
C GLU A 191 8.76 21.63 -28.83
N GLY A 192 9.75 22.08 -29.58
CA GLY A 192 10.59 23.19 -29.15
C GLY A 192 11.43 22.88 -27.90
N ALA A 193 11.86 21.63 -27.75
CA ALA A 193 12.59 21.12 -26.60
C ALA A 193 13.86 21.93 -26.24
N ASP A 194 14.45 22.67 -27.19
CA ASP A 194 15.58 23.56 -26.90
C ASP A 194 15.23 24.71 -25.92
N ARG A 195 13.95 25.04 -25.80
CA ARG A 195 13.44 26.00 -24.81
C ARG A 195 13.42 25.44 -23.39
N LEU A 196 13.56 24.11 -23.27
CA LEU A 196 13.55 23.38 -22.01
C LEU A 196 14.96 22.98 -21.53
N ASP A 197 16.01 23.51 -22.16
CA ASP A 197 17.41 23.27 -21.77
C ASP A 197 17.74 23.78 -20.35
N ALA A 198 16.95 24.72 -19.85
CA ALA A 198 17.01 25.15 -18.45
C ALA A 198 16.75 23.99 -17.47
N PHE A 199 15.90 23.01 -17.84
CA PHE A 199 15.59 21.84 -17.03
C PHE A 199 16.64 20.70 -17.10
N ALA A 200 17.83 20.97 -17.65
CA ALA A 200 18.94 20.02 -17.63
C ALA A 200 19.56 19.87 -16.24
N TRP A 201 18.72 19.70 -15.24
CA TRP A 201 19.08 19.52 -13.84
C TRP A 201 18.27 18.38 -13.20
N ALA A 202 18.91 17.68 -12.27
CA ALA A 202 18.19 16.73 -11.39
C ALA A 202 18.59 16.98 -9.94
N ILE A 203 17.57 17.17 -9.07
CA ILE A 203 17.77 17.25 -7.63
C ILE A 203 17.25 15.97 -6.96
N ARG A 204 18.12 15.30 -6.21
CA ARG A 204 17.78 14.06 -5.51
C ARG A 204 18.20 14.14 -4.04
N ARG A 205 17.51 13.40 -3.19
CA ARG A 205 17.96 13.20 -1.81
C ARG A 205 19.09 12.18 -1.76
N GLY A 206 20.17 12.51 -1.05
CA GLY A 206 21.27 11.61 -0.75
C GLY A 206 20.97 10.78 0.50
N GLY A 207 20.05 9.80 0.37
CA GLY A 207 19.58 9.03 1.51
C GLY A 207 18.36 9.64 2.21
N ARG A 208 17.99 9.08 3.37
CA ARG A 208 16.84 9.54 4.15
C ARG A 208 17.22 10.75 4.99
N GLY A 209 16.44 11.83 4.87
CA GLY A 209 16.52 12.96 5.80
C GLY A 209 16.05 12.56 7.21
N ARG A 210 16.70 13.12 8.24
CA ARG A 210 16.44 12.76 9.62
C ARG A 210 16.37 13.99 10.51
N ILE A 211 15.48 13.93 11.51
CA ILE A 211 15.46 14.85 12.63
C ILE A 211 16.10 14.15 13.81
N TYR A 212 17.17 14.71 14.37
CA TYR A 212 17.88 14.14 15.52
C TYR A 212 18.30 15.23 16.49
N GLU A 213 18.74 14.85 17.69
CA GLU A 213 19.31 15.77 18.65
C GLU A 213 20.83 15.90 18.46
N SER A 214 21.30 17.12 18.35
CA SER A 214 22.72 17.45 18.29
C SER A 214 23.01 18.60 19.26
N ASN A 215 23.92 18.38 20.25
CA ASN A 215 24.30 19.38 21.24
C ASN A 215 23.11 19.99 22.02
N GLY A 216 22.05 19.23 22.25
CA GLY A 216 20.85 19.71 22.94
C GLY A 216 19.89 20.50 22.06
N GLU A 217 20.14 20.60 20.76
CA GLU A 217 19.26 21.19 19.75
C GLU A 217 18.74 20.11 18.81
N ARG A 218 17.49 20.27 18.37
CA ARG A 218 16.90 19.40 17.35
C ARG A 218 17.23 19.96 15.98
N VAL A 219 17.81 19.12 15.14
CA VAL A 219 18.21 19.49 13.79
C VAL A 219 17.65 18.51 12.76
N CYS A 220 17.24 19.01 11.62
CA CYS A 220 16.99 18.21 10.43
C CYS A 220 18.26 18.18 9.58
N ARG A 221 18.73 16.99 9.25
CA ARG A 221 19.86 16.79 8.32
C ARG A 221 19.37 16.12 7.06
N GLN A 222 19.79 16.68 5.92
CA GLN A 222 19.52 16.11 4.61
C GLN A 222 20.72 16.28 3.71
N ASP A 223 21.20 15.20 3.12
CA ASP A 223 22.14 15.26 2.01
C ASP A 223 21.36 15.48 0.71
N VAL A 224 21.74 16.49 -0.05
CA VAL A 224 21.12 16.91 -1.31
C VAL A 224 22.12 16.69 -2.44
N ILE A 225 21.71 15.95 -3.47
CA ILE A 225 22.51 15.70 -4.65
C ILE A 225 21.93 16.55 -5.79
N SER A 226 22.72 17.50 -6.29
CA SER A 226 22.39 18.35 -7.44
C SER A 226 23.23 17.90 -8.63
N THR A 227 22.61 17.44 -9.71
CA THR A 227 23.27 16.94 -10.91
C THR A 227 23.03 17.90 -12.07
N ASN A 228 24.10 18.38 -12.68
CA ASN A 228 24.05 19.14 -13.93
C ASN A 228 24.04 18.15 -15.11
N LEU A 229 22.91 18.05 -15.79
CA LEU A 229 22.72 17.16 -16.93
C LEU A 229 23.12 17.80 -18.26
N SER A 230 23.53 19.08 -18.25
CA SER A 230 23.95 19.80 -19.47
C SER A 230 25.38 19.49 -19.88
N THR A 231 25.76 19.93 -21.05
CA THR A 231 27.11 19.77 -21.63
C THR A 231 28.12 20.83 -21.19
N GLU A 232 27.70 21.80 -20.38
CA GLU A 232 28.52 22.90 -19.91
C GLU A 232 28.44 23.04 -18.39
N SER A 233 29.51 23.59 -17.77
CA SER A 233 29.46 23.94 -16.34
C SER A 233 28.46 25.08 -16.14
N ARG A 234 27.63 24.98 -15.11
CA ARG A 234 26.59 25.97 -14.80
C ARG A 234 26.55 26.34 -13.32
N ASP A 235 26.26 27.60 -13.08
CA ASP A 235 25.92 28.10 -11.75
C ASP A 235 24.45 27.83 -11.47
N ILE A 236 24.14 27.42 -10.22
CA ILE A 236 22.78 27.17 -9.77
C ILE A 236 22.61 27.56 -8.30
N GLU A 237 21.43 27.99 -7.93
CA GLU A 237 21.08 28.30 -6.55
C GLU A 237 20.26 27.16 -5.96
N LEU A 238 20.83 26.45 -4.99
CA LEU A 238 20.15 25.42 -4.20
C LEU A 238 19.37 26.10 -3.06
N ARG A 239 18.07 25.87 -2.99
CA ARG A 239 17.21 26.25 -1.87
C ARG A 239 16.65 25.01 -1.20
N VAL A 240 16.76 24.97 0.14
CA VAL A 240 16.21 23.90 0.94
C VAL A 240 15.39 24.50 2.08
N ALA A 241 14.14 24.10 2.17
CA ALA A 241 13.20 24.58 3.18
C ALA A 241 12.60 23.42 3.95
N PHE A 242 12.47 23.59 5.27
CA PHE A 242 11.71 22.69 6.14
C PHE A 242 10.38 23.35 6.49
N THR A 243 9.29 22.64 6.21
CA THR A 243 7.94 23.19 6.38
C THR A 243 7.02 22.16 7.07
N LYS A 244 5.94 22.69 7.63
CA LYS A 244 4.74 21.90 7.93
C LYS A 244 3.77 22.08 6.77
N ALA A 245 3.13 21.01 6.31
CA ALA A 245 2.22 21.05 5.18
C ALA A 245 1.23 22.25 5.26
N GLY A 246 1.19 23.07 4.21
CA GLY A 246 0.31 24.24 4.11
C GLY A 246 0.72 25.43 4.99
N LYS A 247 1.96 25.47 5.53
CA LYS A 247 2.48 26.58 6.33
C LYS A 247 3.73 27.18 5.71
N PRO A 248 4.07 28.43 6.03
CA PRO A 248 5.35 29.01 5.64
C PRO A 248 6.53 28.18 6.14
N PRO A 249 7.70 28.27 5.49
CA PRO A 249 8.92 27.61 5.94
C PRO A 249 9.24 27.93 7.41
N LEU A 250 9.52 26.89 8.19
CA LEU A 250 10.01 27.00 9.58
C LEU A 250 11.51 27.32 9.62
N ALA A 251 12.23 26.77 8.64
CA ALA A 251 13.63 27.05 8.38
C ALA A 251 13.91 26.92 6.90
N GLN A 252 14.86 27.70 6.41
CA GLN A 252 15.33 27.62 5.02
C GLN A 252 16.80 27.95 4.94
N THR A 253 17.46 27.45 3.90
CA THR A 253 18.84 27.78 3.56
C THR A 253 19.00 27.86 2.05
N GLU A 254 19.97 28.69 1.62
CA GLU A 254 20.33 28.85 0.21
C GLU A 254 21.83 28.64 0.04
N ARG A 255 22.24 28.07 -1.09
CA ARG A 255 23.63 27.83 -1.47
C ARG A 255 23.80 28.09 -2.96
N SER A 256 24.82 28.87 -3.32
CA SER A 256 25.26 28.98 -4.72
C SER A 256 26.23 27.85 -5.03
N LEU A 257 25.98 27.12 -6.09
CA LEU A 257 26.79 25.98 -6.52
C LEU A 257 27.26 26.24 -7.95
N ASN A 258 28.51 25.81 -8.25
CA ASN A 258 28.99 25.68 -9.61
C ASN A 258 29.22 24.21 -9.88
N VAL A 259 28.50 23.61 -10.83
CA VAL A 259 28.53 22.19 -11.11
C VAL A 259 28.97 21.93 -12.54
N GLY A 260 30.03 21.16 -12.70
CA GLY A 260 30.58 20.79 -14.00
C GLY A 260 29.59 20.05 -14.89
N ALA A 261 29.85 20.01 -16.20
CA ALA A 261 29.05 19.33 -17.19
C ALA A 261 28.96 17.83 -16.87
N GLY A 262 27.74 17.30 -16.71
CA GLY A 262 27.50 15.90 -16.36
C GLY A 262 27.89 15.51 -14.92
N GLU A 263 28.31 16.46 -14.09
CA GLU A 263 28.76 16.20 -12.73
C GLU A 263 27.64 16.36 -11.70
N SER A 264 27.87 15.82 -10.51
CA SER A 264 27.00 15.95 -9.35
C SER A 264 27.75 16.58 -8.18
N CYS A 265 27.07 17.48 -7.47
CA CYS A 265 27.51 18.04 -6.20
C CYS A 265 26.61 17.53 -5.08
N THR A 266 27.20 17.14 -3.96
CA THR A 266 26.45 16.72 -2.76
C THR A 266 26.67 17.74 -1.65
N GLU A 267 25.57 18.37 -1.24
CA GLU A 267 25.53 19.30 -0.11
C GLU A 267 24.85 18.67 1.09
N ARG A 268 25.50 18.76 2.26
CA ARG A 268 24.87 18.41 3.53
C ARG A 268 24.22 19.65 4.13
N ILE A 269 22.90 19.60 4.23
CA ILE A 269 22.09 20.69 4.75
C ILE A 269 21.62 20.32 6.16
N GLU A 270 21.86 21.19 7.12
CA GLU A 270 21.36 21.09 8.49
C GLU A 270 20.63 22.39 8.85
N PHE A 271 19.49 22.26 9.50
CA PHE A 271 18.75 23.40 10.03
C PHE A 271 17.99 23.05 11.31
N PRO A 272 17.81 24.01 12.22
CA PRO A 272 17.13 23.76 13.49
C PRO A 272 15.65 23.41 13.24
N VAL A 273 15.15 22.46 14.01
CA VAL A 273 13.74 22.07 14.01
C VAL A 273 13.12 22.52 15.33
N PRO A 274 12.05 23.32 15.30
CA PRO A 274 11.40 23.76 16.53
C PRO A 274 10.91 22.62 17.40
N ASP A 275 10.87 22.84 18.71
CA ASP A 275 10.35 21.87 19.67
C ASP A 275 8.90 21.45 19.32
N GLY A 276 8.61 20.18 19.54
CA GLY A 276 7.31 19.60 19.24
C GLY A 276 7.11 19.16 17.79
N PHE A 277 8.06 19.41 16.86
CA PHE A 277 8.00 18.88 15.50
C PHE A 277 8.80 17.58 15.40
N ASN A 278 8.10 16.47 15.28
CA ASN A 278 8.69 15.15 15.08
C ASN A 278 8.68 14.71 13.60
N HIS A 279 8.03 15.48 12.72
CA HIS A 279 7.98 15.27 11.28
C HIS A 279 7.79 16.60 10.57
N GLY A 280 8.19 16.65 9.32
CA GLY A 280 8.02 17.81 8.46
C GLY A 280 8.21 17.48 7.00
N LEU A 281 7.98 18.48 6.15
CA LEU A 281 8.22 18.41 4.72
C LEU A 281 9.53 19.13 4.44
N VAL A 282 10.48 18.47 3.79
CA VAL A 282 11.64 19.09 3.18
C VAL A 282 11.33 19.35 1.71
N HIS A 283 11.47 20.58 1.30
CA HIS A 283 11.40 21.02 -0.08
C HIS A 283 12.80 21.44 -0.53
N MET A 284 13.35 20.77 -1.51
CA MET A 284 14.61 21.09 -2.16
C MET A 284 14.33 21.60 -3.57
N SER A 285 14.96 22.67 -3.99
CA SER A 285 14.78 23.23 -5.32
C SER A 285 16.06 23.88 -5.86
N LEU A 286 16.25 23.78 -7.17
CA LEU A 286 17.33 24.43 -7.91
C LEU A 286 16.75 25.57 -8.72
N HIS A 287 17.38 26.73 -8.62
CA HIS A 287 16.95 27.97 -9.29
C HIS A 287 18.08 28.54 -10.14
N GLU A 288 17.74 28.98 -11.35
CA GLU A 288 18.66 29.78 -12.17
C GLU A 288 18.98 31.10 -11.46
N PRO A 289 20.26 31.46 -11.28
CA PRO A 289 20.63 32.69 -10.56
C PRO A 289 20.08 33.97 -11.20
N ASP A 290 20.07 34.04 -12.52
CA ASP A 290 19.70 35.23 -13.27
C ASP A 290 18.21 35.50 -13.36
N THR A 291 17.41 34.43 -13.46
CA THR A 291 15.95 34.50 -13.64
C THR A 291 15.16 34.19 -12.38
N GLY A 292 15.78 33.48 -11.43
CA GLY A 292 15.11 32.90 -10.25
C GLY A 292 14.16 31.75 -10.58
N ARG A 293 14.15 31.26 -11.83
CA ARG A 293 13.29 30.18 -12.30
C ARG A 293 13.65 28.87 -11.61
N CYS A 294 12.65 28.17 -11.08
CA CYS A 294 12.83 26.83 -10.53
C CYS A 294 12.95 25.82 -11.68
N VAL A 295 14.08 25.13 -11.77
CA VAL A 295 14.41 24.20 -12.85
C VAL A 295 14.42 22.73 -12.43
N SER A 296 14.50 22.46 -11.13
CA SER A 296 14.33 21.10 -10.56
C SER A 296 13.92 21.19 -9.11
N GLU A 297 12.94 20.43 -8.69
CA GLU A 297 12.52 20.40 -7.30
C GLU A 297 12.12 18.98 -6.85
N ASN A 298 12.28 18.73 -5.57
CA ASN A 298 11.85 17.49 -4.92
C ASN A 298 11.32 17.78 -3.53
N ARG A 299 10.27 17.07 -3.12
CA ARG A 299 9.64 17.21 -1.81
C ARG A 299 9.48 15.84 -1.18
N PHE A 300 9.79 15.74 0.10
CA PHE A 300 9.65 14.50 0.84
C PHE A 300 9.42 14.74 2.32
N LEU A 301 8.83 13.75 2.99
CA LEU A 301 8.62 13.78 4.42
C LEU A 301 9.90 13.34 5.15
N VAL A 302 10.21 14.02 6.24
CA VAL A 302 11.26 13.65 7.19
C VAL A 302 10.64 13.47 8.57
N ASP A 303 11.16 12.49 9.30
CA ASP A 303 10.71 12.15 10.64
C ASP A 303 11.91 12.17 11.62
N SER A 304 11.62 12.24 12.92
CA SER A 304 12.63 11.96 13.94
C SER A 304 13.01 10.48 13.92
N GLU A 305 14.23 10.15 14.32
CA GLU A 305 14.69 8.75 14.40
C GLU A 305 13.86 7.92 15.40
N GLN A 306 13.41 8.54 16.47
CA GLN A 306 12.42 7.97 17.38
C GLN A 306 11.06 8.49 16.97
N LEU A 307 10.34 7.71 16.23
CA LEU A 307 8.96 8.01 15.89
C LEU A 307 8.12 7.87 17.16
N ALA A 308 7.90 8.99 17.83
CA ALA A 308 7.00 9.03 18.97
C ALA A 308 5.60 8.57 18.54
N TRP A 309 4.91 7.91 19.45
CA TRP A 309 3.49 7.64 19.31
C TRP A 309 2.74 8.96 19.10
N LYS A 310 1.96 9.03 18.03
CA LYS A 310 1.10 10.18 17.70
C LYS A 310 -0.30 9.89 18.19
N GLU A 311 -0.99 10.93 18.63
CA GLU A 311 -2.43 10.83 18.84
C GLU A 311 -3.12 10.39 17.54
N HIS A 312 -4.01 9.44 17.66
CA HIS A 312 -4.77 8.85 16.57
C HIS A 312 -6.22 8.65 17.00
N PHE A 313 -7.16 8.70 16.07
CA PHE A 313 -8.57 8.52 16.35
C PHE A 313 -9.15 7.43 15.48
N LEU A 314 -9.68 6.42 16.14
CA LEU A 314 -10.48 5.38 15.51
C LEU A 314 -11.88 5.90 15.24
N LYS A 315 -12.51 5.43 14.18
CA LYS A 315 -13.92 5.63 13.93
C LYS A 315 -14.67 4.35 14.31
N ARG A 316 -15.67 4.43 15.16
CA ARG A 316 -16.54 3.30 15.49
C ARG A 316 -17.94 3.58 14.97
N GLY A 317 -18.51 2.66 14.20
CA GLY A 317 -19.92 2.75 13.77
C GLY A 317 -20.87 2.95 14.95
N ASP A 318 -21.92 3.71 14.75
CA ASP A 318 -22.95 3.98 15.77
C ASP A 318 -24.24 3.16 15.59
N GLY A 319 -24.23 2.23 14.61
CA GLY A 319 -25.39 1.42 14.25
C GLY A 319 -26.50 2.18 13.51
N GLN A 320 -26.30 3.47 13.21
CA GLN A 320 -27.28 4.34 12.55
C GLN A 320 -26.74 4.96 11.26
N GLY A 321 -25.59 4.46 10.77
CA GLY A 321 -24.91 4.96 9.57
C GLY A 321 -23.92 6.09 9.82
N GLY A 322 -23.75 6.54 11.06
CA GLY A 322 -22.71 7.46 11.52
C GLY A 322 -21.59 6.74 12.27
N TYR A 323 -20.74 7.51 12.94
CA TYR A 323 -19.67 6.99 13.78
C TYR A 323 -19.25 7.94 14.90
N THR A 324 -18.70 7.35 15.96
CA THR A 324 -18.04 8.06 17.06
C THR A 324 -16.53 7.93 16.92
N CYS A 325 -15.78 8.90 17.46
CA CYS A 325 -14.31 8.87 17.49
C CYS A 325 -13.82 8.37 18.85
N HIS A 326 -12.82 7.47 18.81
CA HIS A 326 -12.20 6.90 19.99
C HIS A 326 -10.70 7.17 19.95
N ALA A 327 -10.13 7.57 21.08
CA ALA A 327 -8.69 7.85 21.17
C ALA A 327 -7.85 6.58 21.02
N ALA A 328 -6.81 6.69 20.24
CA ALA A 328 -5.79 5.67 20.04
C ALA A 328 -4.43 6.34 19.85
N GLN A 329 -3.41 5.54 19.63
CA GLN A 329 -2.07 6.02 19.30
C GLN A 329 -1.58 5.30 18.06
N GLN A 330 -0.87 6.01 17.19
CA GLN A 330 -0.27 5.48 15.97
C GLN A 330 1.22 5.78 15.93
N GLN A 331 1.99 4.82 15.44
CA GLN A 331 3.42 4.95 15.19
C GLN A 331 3.73 4.39 13.80
N VAL A 332 4.61 5.04 13.06
CA VAL A 332 5.16 4.50 11.81
C VAL A 332 6.54 3.91 12.10
N LEU A 333 6.75 2.67 11.71
CA LEU A 333 8.01 1.98 11.91
C LEU A 333 9.13 2.62 11.09
N PRO A 334 10.37 2.71 11.65
CA PRO A 334 11.51 3.22 10.91
C PRO A 334 11.75 2.38 9.65
N GLN A 335 12.16 3.02 8.58
CA GLN A 335 12.60 2.30 7.38
C GLN A 335 13.96 1.65 7.64
N TYR A 336 14.22 0.54 6.96
CA TYR A 336 15.51 -0.13 6.99
C TYR A 336 16.18 0.01 5.61
N GLU A 337 17.34 0.68 5.55
CA GLU A 337 18.12 0.89 4.31
C GLU A 337 17.27 1.37 3.12
N GLY A 338 16.34 2.28 3.35
CA GLY A 338 15.42 2.76 2.31
C GLY A 338 14.31 1.77 1.92
N ARG A 339 14.26 0.59 2.55
CA ARG A 339 13.20 -0.41 2.35
C ARG A 339 11.98 -0.10 3.20
N ARG A 340 10.83 -0.45 2.68
CA ARG A 340 9.56 -0.38 3.41
C ARG A 340 9.48 -1.55 4.38
N ILE A 341 9.11 -1.28 5.62
CA ILE A 341 8.85 -2.33 6.61
C ILE A 341 7.39 -2.72 6.55
N VAL A 342 7.14 -4.03 6.49
CA VAL A 342 5.78 -4.60 6.52
C VAL A 342 5.70 -5.58 7.69
N PRO A 343 4.90 -5.29 8.71
CA PRO A 343 4.67 -6.20 9.85
C PRO A 343 3.98 -7.49 9.40
N TYR A 344 4.48 -8.61 9.90
CA TYR A 344 3.89 -9.94 9.69
C TYR A 344 3.54 -10.64 10.99
N GLY A 345 4.27 -10.38 12.06
CA GLY A 345 4.06 -11.00 13.35
C GLY A 345 4.30 -10.05 14.50
N LEU A 346 3.43 -10.11 15.51
CA LEU A 346 3.55 -9.46 16.80
C LEU A 346 3.25 -10.48 17.90
N ALA A 347 4.06 -10.52 18.94
CA ALA A 347 3.76 -11.33 20.12
C ALA A 347 4.27 -10.61 21.39
N THR A 348 3.44 -10.63 22.43
CA THR A 348 3.84 -10.23 23.77
C THR A 348 4.41 -11.46 24.47
N MET A 349 5.59 -11.30 25.08
CA MET A 349 6.33 -12.38 25.72
C MET A 349 6.20 -12.34 27.24
N ASP A 350 6.55 -13.42 27.92
CA ASP A 350 6.39 -13.56 29.39
C ASP A 350 7.33 -12.68 30.21
N ASN A 351 8.43 -12.19 29.61
CA ASN A 351 9.32 -11.20 30.21
C ASN A 351 8.79 -9.75 30.07
N GLY A 352 7.61 -9.55 29.47
CA GLY A 352 7.00 -8.25 29.24
C GLY A 352 7.42 -7.56 27.95
N GLU A 353 8.40 -8.10 27.23
CA GLU A 353 8.82 -7.59 25.93
C GLU A 353 7.80 -7.92 24.82
N VAL A 354 7.84 -7.12 23.76
CA VAL A 354 7.06 -7.35 22.53
C VAL A 354 8.03 -7.60 21.39
N ILE A 355 7.83 -8.68 20.67
CA ILE A 355 8.56 -8.99 19.43
C ILE A 355 7.75 -8.62 18.21
N LEU A 356 8.39 -8.00 17.24
CA LEU A 356 7.91 -7.71 15.89
C LEU A 356 8.73 -8.50 14.89
N ALA A 357 8.07 -9.31 14.06
CA ALA A 357 8.66 -9.88 12.86
C ALA A 357 8.12 -9.18 11.63
N ALA A 358 9.00 -8.72 10.76
CA ALA A 358 8.65 -7.91 9.61
C ALA A 358 9.48 -8.28 8.37
N THR A 359 9.01 -7.88 7.22
CA THR A 359 9.78 -7.90 5.98
C THR A 359 10.18 -6.48 5.59
N ALA A 360 11.46 -6.30 5.28
CA ALA A 360 11.95 -5.11 4.61
C ALA A 360 11.80 -5.29 3.09
N TRP A 361 10.80 -4.63 2.53
CA TRP A 361 10.53 -4.69 1.11
C TRP A 361 11.36 -3.66 0.35
N PRO A 362 12.13 -4.10 -0.66
CA PRO A 362 12.91 -3.17 -1.46
C PRO A 362 11.99 -2.26 -2.28
N ARG A 363 12.37 -1.00 -2.40
CA ARG A 363 11.73 -0.02 -3.29
C ARG A 363 12.39 0.03 -4.67
N VAL A 364 13.41 -0.78 -4.88
CA VAL A 364 14.19 -0.84 -6.11
C VAL A 364 14.21 -2.29 -6.61
N PRO A 365 13.92 -2.54 -7.89
CA PRO A 365 13.99 -3.87 -8.46
C PRO A 365 15.36 -4.53 -8.28
N GLY A 366 15.38 -5.84 -8.08
CA GLY A 366 16.62 -6.65 -8.00
C GLY A 366 17.25 -6.73 -6.62
N LEU A 367 16.76 -5.98 -5.62
CA LEU A 367 17.16 -6.21 -4.24
C LEU A 367 16.27 -7.29 -3.61
N PRO A 368 16.83 -8.22 -2.82
CA PRO A 368 16.04 -9.23 -2.13
C PRO A 368 15.21 -8.59 -0.99
N GLU A 369 14.07 -9.20 -0.70
CA GLU A 369 13.38 -8.99 0.58
C GLU A 369 14.32 -9.43 1.72
N GLN A 370 14.16 -8.83 2.91
CA GLN A 370 14.91 -9.22 4.10
C GLN A 370 13.95 -9.41 5.26
N THR A 371 14.16 -10.46 6.04
CA THR A 371 13.43 -10.70 7.27
C THR A 371 14.09 -9.93 8.41
N LEU A 372 13.30 -9.15 9.12
CA LEU A 372 13.73 -8.32 10.24
C LEU A 372 12.99 -8.70 11.51
N ILE A 373 13.71 -8.67 12.62
CA ILE A 373 13.13 -8.77 13.96
C ILE A 373 13.43 -7.47 14.71
N ALA A 374 12.45 -6.96 15.44
CA ALA A 374 12.64 -5.88 16.39
C ALA A 374 12.02 -6.26 17.73
N ILE A 375 12.64 -5.82 18.84
CA ILE A 375 12.18 -6.11 20.19
C ILE A 375 11.95 -4.78 20.90
N SER A 376 10.84 -4.70 21.63
CA SER A 376 10.48 -3.60 22.50
C SER A 376 10.40 -4.09 23.93
N ASP A 377 11.05 -3.40 24.86
CA ASP A 377 11.02 -3.68 26.30
C ASP A 377 10.02 -2.80 27.07
N ASP A 378 9.34 -1.91 26.39
CA ASP A 378 8.41 -0.92 26.95
C ASP A 378 6.97 -1.02 26.39
N GLY A 379 6.58 -2.24 25.97
CA GLY A 379 5.24 -2.51 25.45
C GLY A 379 4.96 -1.91 24.07
N GLY A 380 6.00 -1.80 23.24
CA GLY A 380 5.92 -1.27 21.89
C GLY A 380 6.07 0.24 21.79
N ALA A 381 6.39 0.94 22.91
CA ALA A 381 6.58 2.39 22.88
C ALA A 381 7.85 2.78 22.13
N THR A 382 8.92 2.04 22.31
CA THR A 382 10.15 2.14 21.51
C THR A 382 10.61 0.78 21.02
N TRP A 383 11.39 0.76 19.95
CA TRP A 383 11.88 -0.46 19.32
C TRP A 383 13.40 -0.42 19.23
N GLY A 384 14.04 -1.54 19.57
CA GLY A 384 15.47 -1.74 19.37
C GLY A 384 15.87 -1.70 17.88
N GLU A 385 17.16 -1.76 17.61
CA GLU A 385 17.66 -1.90 16.25
C GLU A 385 17.14 -3.18 15.60
N TYR A 386 16.94 -3.15 14.29
CA TYR A 386 16.50 -4.34 13.55
C TYR A 386 17.61 -5.40 13.55
N ILE A 387 17.25 -6.58 13.99
CA ILE A 387 18.04 -7.80 13.81
C ILE A 387 17.71 -8.34 12.43
N VAL A 388 18.70 -8.33 11.54
CA VAL A 388 18.56 -8.86 10.18
C VAL A 388 18.83 -10.35 10.19
N LEU A 389 17.94 -11.15 9.65
CA LEU A 389 18.16 -12.58 9.54
C LEU A 389 18.81 -12.89 8.19
N ASP A 390 20.14 -13.04 8.23
CA ASP A 390 20.95 -13.31 7.04
C ASP A 390 20.55 -14.62 6.36
N GLY A 391 20.47 -14.58 5.03
CA GLY A 391 20.09 -15.75 4.22
C GLY A 391 18.60 -16.08 4.23
N ILE A 392 17.77 -15.33 4.98
CA ILE A 392 16.33 -15.47 5.00
C ILE A 392 15.73 -14.26 4.26
N HIS A 393 15.44 -14.47 2.99
CA HIS A 393 14.89 -13.44 2.10
C HIS A 393 13.40 -13.62 1.87
N GLN A 394 12.66 -13.96 2.94
CA GLN A 394 11.27 -14.36 2.85
C GLN A 394 10.47 -13.81 4.03
N ARG A 395 9.16 -13.87 3.92
CA ARG A 395 8.22 -13.31 4.89
C ARG A 395 8.16 -14.16 6.16
N PRO A 396 8.30 -13.57 7.35
CA PRO A 396 8.17 -14.28 8.62
C PRO A 396 6.70 -14.48 8.98
N MET A 397 6.13 -15.59 8.56
CA MET A 397 4.71 -15.92 8.75
C MET A 397 4.49 -16.70 10.04
N MET A 398 3.26 -16.67 10.57
CA MET A 398 2.84 -17.51 11.70
C MET A 398 3.73 -17.37 12.93
N LEU A 399 4.11 -16.13 13.29
CA LEU A 399 4.88 -15.89 14.50
C LEU A 399 4.14 -16.39 15.74
N ALA A 400 4.83 -17.14 16.58
CA ALA A 400 4.30 -17.64 17.85
C ALA A 400 5.37 -17.54 18.95
N TYR A 401 4.97 -17.01 20.11
CA TYR A 401 5.72 -17.13 21.34
C TYR A 401 5.29 -18.41 22.07
N LEU A 402 6.24 -19.27 22.43
CA LEU A 402 5.95 -20.61 23.00
C LEU A 402 6.12 -20.67 24.53
N GLY A 403 6.63 -19.61 25.14
CA GLY A 403 7.00 -19.56 26.57
C GLY A 403 8.50 -19.72 26.78
N GLN A 404 8.99 -19.30 27.95
CA GLN A 404 10.39 -19.44 28.41
C GLN A 404 11.42 -18.94 27.38
N GLY A 405 11.15 -17.84 26.70
CA GLY A 405 12.04 -17.23 25.71
C GLY A 405 12.03 -17.89 24.34
N VAL A 406 11.20 -18.91 24.11
CA VAL A 406 11.14 -19.60 22.81
C VAL A 406 10.17 -18.87 21.89
N VAL A 407 10.67 -18.42 20.76
CA VAL A 407 9.89 -17.78 19.67
C VAL A 407 10.08 -18.58 18.39
N THR A 408 9.04 -18.69 17.59
CA THR A 408 9.11 -19.37 16.29
C THR A 408 8.28 -18.65 15.23
N PHE A 409 8.70 -18.75 13.99
CA PHE A 409 7.90 -18.34 12.82
C PHE A 409 8.20 -19.27 11.64
N GLU A 410 7.36 -19.23 10.62
CA GLU A 410 7.64 -19.91 9.36
C GLU A 410 8.12 -18.91 8.33
N SER A 411 9.13 -19.31 7.59
CA SER A 411 9.70 -18.57 6.48
C SER A 411 9.77 -19.48 5.27
N GLY A 412 9.48 -18.96 4.12
CA GLY A 412 9.62 -19.74 2.90
C GLY A 412 8.70 -19.25 1.79
N ASP A 413 9.10 -19.57 0.58
CA ASP A 413 8.24 -19.49 -0.59
C ASP A 413 7.49 -20.82 -0.79
N THR A 414 6.73 -20.91 -1.87
CA THR A 414 5.96 -22.12 -2.21
C THR A 414 6.85 -23.34 -2.55
N THR A 415 8.18 -23.22 -2.56
CA THR A 415 9.10 -24.31 -2.92
C THR A 415 9.90 -24.86 -1.74
N ARG A 416 10.21 -24.00 -0.76
CA ARG A 416 10.95 -24.36 0.45
C ARG A 416 10.44 -23.58 1.64
N GLN A 417 9.95 -24.29 2.64
CA GLN A 417 9.45 -23.73 3.88
C GLN A 417 10.21 -24.31 5.06
N SER A 418 10.57 -23.42 5.97
CA SER A 418 11.27 -23.77 7.18
C SER A 418 10.65 -23.03 8.35
N ARG A 419 10.55 -23.72 9.49
CA ARG A 419 10.22 -23.10 10.76
C ARG A 419 11.52 -22.75 11.48
N MET A 420 11.64 -21.48 11.84
CA MET A 420 12.77 -20.90 12.54
C MET A 420 12.47 -20.82 14.02
N TYR A 421 13.49 -21.01 14.85
CA TYR A 421 13.38 -20.90 16.31
C TYR A 421 14.44 -19.99 16.87
N SER A 422 14.04 -19.23 17.87
CA SER A 422 14.88 -18.50 18.82
C SER A 422 14.64 -19.04 20.22
N HIS A 423 15.66 -19.11 21.05
CA HIS A 423 15.60 -19.56 22.44
C HIS A 423 15.98 -18.46 23.46
N ASP A 424 16.08 -17.21 22.99
CA ASP A 424 16.53 -16.04 23.74
C ASP A 424 15.66 -14.80 23.49
N TYR A 425 14.33 -15.02 23.44
CA TYR A 425 13.34 -13.95 23.20
C TYR A 425 13.50 -13.26 21.85
N GLY A 426 13.92 -14.00 20.81
CA GLY A 426 14.01 -13.47 19.44
C GLY A 426 15.33 -12.77 19.09
N ARG A 427 16.36 -12.85 19.94
CA ARG A 427 17.64 -12.17 19.71
C ARG A 427 18.55 -12.92 18.76
N THR A 428 18.59 -14.26 18.88
CA THR A 428 19.33 -15.13 17.95
C THR A 428 18.41 -16.21 17.34
N TRP A 429 18.70 -16.63 16.12
CA TRP A 429 17.89 -17.56 15.32
C TRP A 429 18.80 -18.57 14.66
N ASP A 430 19.09 -19.67 15.35
CA ASP A 430 20.09 -20.66 14.98
C ASP A 430 19.50 -22.05 14.66
N GLU A 431 18.21 -22.26 14.93
CA GLU A 431 17.52 -23.52 14.64
C GLU A 431 16.51 -23.34 13.50
N SER A 432 16.61 -24.20 12.47
CA SER A 432 15.70 -24.22 11.32
C SER A 432 15.28 -25.66 11.01
N ILE A 433 13.97 -25.90 10.93
CA ILE A 433 13.39 -27.21 10.65
C ILE A 433 12.54 -27.13 9.38
N PRO A 434 12.75 -28.02 8.39
CA PRO A 434 11.88 -28.07 7.21
C PRO A 434 10.42 -28.31 7.58
N VAL A 435 9.52 -27.54 6.98
CA VAL A 435 8.08 -27.72 7.15
C VAL A 435 7.59 -28.79 6.18
N PRO A 436 6.86 -29.83 6.65
CA PRO A 436 6.33 -30.85 5.77
C PRO A 436 5.26 -30.28 4.83
N PRO A 437 5.16 -30.78 3.60
CA PRO A 437 4.09 -30.42 2.68
C PRO A 437 2.73 -30.85 3.20
N ALA A 438 1.67 -30.39 2.55
CA ALA A 438 0.31 -30.86 2.75
C ALA A 438 0.17 -32.35 2.38
N PRO A 439 -0.91 -33.05 2.81
CA PRO A 439 -1.15 -34.45 2.46
C PRO A 439 -1.23 -34.75 0.97
N ASP A 440 -1.52 -33.75 0.14
CA ASP A 440 -1.51 -33.83 -1.32
C ASP A 440 -0.12 -33.63 -1.95
N GLY A 441 0.91 -33.47 -1.11
CA GLY A 441 2.30 -33.28 -1.54
C GLY A 441 2.65 -31.86 -2.00
N GLN A 442 1.69 -30.93 -1.95
CA GLN A 442 1.92 -29.53 -2.30
C GLN A 442 2.47 -28.74 -1.10
N PRO A 443 3.30 -27.73 -1.31
CA PRO A 443 3.64 -26.78 -0.26
C PRO A 443 2.35 -26.10 0.29
N LEU A 444 2.26 -25.99 1.62
CA LEU A 444 1.17 -25.25 2.24
C LEU A 444 1.46 -23.75 2.14
N GLY A 445 0.48 -22.99 1.63
CA GLY A 445 0.44 -21.55 1.81
C GLY A 445 -0.26 -21.21 3.12
N TRP A 446 0.25 -20.26 3.87
CA TRP A 446 -0.37 -19.79 5.11
C TRP A 446 -0.16 -18.30 5.30
N GLU A 447 -1.18 -17.71 5.89
CA GLU A 447 -1.17 -16.35 6.42
C GLU A 447 -2.15 -16.30 7.59
N GLY A 448 -1.84 -15.51 8.61
CA GLY A 448 -2.66 -15.36 9.80
C GLY A 448 -1.87 -15.58 11.08
N MET A 449 -2.56 -15.88 12.17
CA MET A 449 -1.93 -16.16 13.44
C MET A 449 -2.28 -17.58 13.91
N PRO A 450 -1.30 -18.35 14.40
CA PRO A 450 -1.56 -19.67 14.95
C PRO A 450 -2.29 -19.58 16.29
N LEU A 451 -3.11 -20.59 16.58
CA LEU A 451 -3.53 -20.86 17.94
C LEU A 451 -2.31 -21.38 18.73
N VAL A 452 -2.12 -20.87 19.93
CA VAL A 452 -1.16 -21.40 20.91
C VAL A 452 -1.92 -21.70 22.19
N ASP A 453 -2.26 -22.97 22.40
CA ASP A 453 -2.80 -23.44 23.69
C ASP A 453 -1.68 -23.51 24.73
N ARG A 454 -1.95 -23.03 25.94
CA ARG A 454 -0.96 -22.90 27.01
C ARG A 454 -1.35 -23.64 28.27
N ASP A 455 -0.35 -24.13 28.99
CA ASP A 455 -0.52 -24.62 30.34
C ASP A 455 -0.71 -23.49 31.36
N ALA A 456 -0.93 -23.89 32.63
CA ALA A 456 -1.08 -22.93 33.74
C ALA A 456 0.16 -22.07 34.01
N HIS A 457 1.32 -22.41 33.44
CA HIS A 457 2.58 -21.69 33.55
C HIS A 457 2.84 -20.78 32.34
N GLY A 458 1.92 -20.78 31.35
CA GLY A 458 2.03 -19.98 30.14
C GLY A 458 2.84 -20.62 29.01
N ASN A 459 3.34 -21.85 29.18
CA ASN A 459 4.07 -22.56 28.13
C ASN A 459 3.11 -23.12 27.07
N ALA A 460 3.54 -23.08 25.82
CA ALA A 460 2.78 -23.71 24.74
C ALA A 460 2.75 -25.25 24.94
N VAL A 461 1.55 -25.81 24.97
CA VAL A 461 1.32 -27.27 25.01
C VAL A 461 0.85 -27.78 23.65
N ARG A 462 0.26 -26.93 22.85
CA ARG A 462 -0.18 -27.26 21.48
C ARG A 462 -0.22 -26.01 20.60
N ILE A 463 0.14 -26.19 19.34
CA ILE A 463 -0.02 -25.20 18.29
C ILE A 463 -0.97 -25.76 17.25
N ALA A 464 -1.91 -24.93 16.76
CA ALA A 464 -2.68 -25.22 15.57
C ALA A 464 -2.55 -24.06 14.57
N GLN A 465 -2.45 -24.38 13.30
CA GLN A 465 -2.41 -23.37 12.25
C GLN A 465 -3.15 -23.80 11.01
N THR A 466 -3.76 -22.83 10.34
CA THR A 466 -4.45 -23.02 9.08
C THR A 466 -3.47 -22.92 7.93
N GLY A 467 -3.78 -23.58 6.83
CA GLY A 467 -3.01 -23.51 5.59
C GLY A 467 -3.87 -23.91 4.40
N GLN A 468 -3.33 -23.73 3.21
CA GLN A 468 -4.03 -24.03 1.97
C GLN A 468 -3.08 -24.52 0.90
N THR A 469 -3.61 -25.30 -0.04
CA THR A 469 -2.98 -25.61 -1.31
C THR A 469 -3.88 -25.21 -2.46
N LEU A 470 -3.28 -24.94 -3.61
CA LEU A 470 -3.98 -24.58 -4.85
C LEU A 470 -3.79 -25.71 -5.86
N GLU A 471 -4.87 -26.35 -6.27
CA GLU A 471 -4.87 -27.37 -7.33
C GLU A 471 -5.37 -26.77 -8.64
N GLY A 472 -4.62 -27.02 -9.72
CA GLY A 472 -4.99 -26.58 -11.06
C GLY A 472 -4.46 -25.19 -11.41
N ALA A 473 -4.97 -24.66 -12.53
CA ALA A 473 -4.63 -23.35 -13.04
C ALA A 473 -5.89 -22.48 -13.18
N LYS A 474 -5.72 -21.16 -13.14
CA LYS A 474 -6.80 -20.22 -13.46
C LYS A 474 -7.42 -20.60 -14.82
N PRO A 475 -8.73 -20.46 -15.00
CA PRO A 475 -9.74 -20.04 -14.01
C PRO A 475 -10.31 -21.18 -13.14
N ASN A 476 -9.82 -22.41 -13.28
CA ASN A 476 -10.41 -23.62 -12.68
C ASN A 476 -9.63 -24.15 -11.48
N TRP A 477 -8.91 -23.30 -10.77
CA TRP A 477 -8.20 -23.71 -9.56
C TRP A 477 -9.17 -24.13 -8.44
N ARG A 478 -8.72 -25.07 -7.61
CA ARG A 478 -9.42 -25.50 -6.40
C ARG A 478 -8.54 -25.22 -5.19
N ILE A 479 -9.17 -24.80 -4.12
CA ILE A 479 -8.49 -24.55 -2.86
C ILE A 479 -8.78 -25.70 -1.92
N HIS A 480 -7.72 -26.29 -1.40
CA HIS A 480 -7.78 -27.27 -0.33
C HIS A 480 -7.32 -26.60 0.96
N ASN A 481 -8.18 -26.59 1.97
CA ASN A 481 -7.92 -25.96 3.26
C ASN A 481 -7.46 -27.02 4.22
N TYR A 482 -6.47 -26.69 5.01
CA TYR A 482 -5.92 -27.57 6.02
C TYR A 482 -5.85 -26.86 7.36
N ILE A 483 -5.99 -27.63 8.42
CA ILE A 483 -5.57 -27.28 9.76
C ILE A 483 -4.60 -28.36 10.23
N ARG A 484 -3.47 -27.95 10.80
CA ARG A 484 -2.49 -28.89 11.34
C ARG A 484 -2.19 -28.58 12.79
N TRP A 485 -1.79 -29.63 13.51
CA TRP A 485 -1.63 -29.64 14.95
C TRP A 485 -0.23 -30.13 15.32
N SER A 486 0.38 -29.49 16.31
CA SER A 486 1.67 -29.84 16.86
C SER A 486 1.65 -29.73 18.37
N GLU A 487 2.25 -30.70 19.06
CA GLU A 487 2.41 -30.74 20.52
C GLU A 487 3.87 -30.53 20.94
N ASP A 488 4.77 -30.33 19.99
CA ASP A 488 6.21 -30.17 20.19
C ASP A 488 6.72 -28.80 19.72
N GLY A 489 5.86 -27.80 19.75
CA GLY A 489 6.20 -26.43 19.37
C GLY A 489 6.37 -26.22 17.85
N GLY A 490 5.75 -27.05 17.02
CA GLY A 490 5.81 -26.96 15.55
C GLY A 490 6.95 -27.73 14.92
N ARG A 491 7.63 -28.62 15.66
CA ARG A 491 8.70 -29.48 15.13
C ARG A 491 8.16 -30.66 14.34
N SER A 492 7.02 -31.20 14.77
CA SER A 492 6.28 -32.20 14.01
C SER A 492 4.78 -31.86 13.96
N TRP A 493 4.10 -32.41 12.97
CA TRP A 493 2.70 -32.16 12.68
C TRP A 493 1.96 -33.49 12.48
N PRO A 494 1.73 -34.25 13.55
CA PRO A 494 1.17 -35.59 13.45
C PRO A 494 -0.30 -35.65 13.02
N ARG A 495 -1.00 -34.50 13.14
CA ARG A 495 -2.39 -34.39 12.72
C ARG A 495 -2.53 -33.25 11.71
N VAL A 496 -3.08 -33.59 10.54
CA VAL A 496 -3.44 -32.62 9.49
C VAL A 496 -4.85 -32.98 9.01
N ASP A 497 -5.78 -32.06 9.19
CA ASP A 497 -7.17 -32.20 8.81
C ASP A 497 -7.53 -31.31 7.65
N CYS A 498 -8.54 -31.69 6.84
CA CYS A 498 -9.10 -30.90 5.76
C CYS A 498 -10.60 -30.68 5.98
N PRO A 499 -11.02 -29.66 6.75
CA PRO A 499 -12.41 -29.49 7.14
C PRO A 499 -13.29 -29.19 5.91
N GLN A 500 -14.21 -30.11 5.61
CA GLN A 500 -15.14 -29.95 4.50
C GLN A 500 -16.11 -28.77 4.71
N ALA A 501 -16.41 -28.47 5.99
CA ALA A 501 -17.24 -27.33 6.38
C ALA A 501 -16.68 -25.97 6.01
N TRP A 502 -15.38 -25.90 5.66
CA TRP A 502 -14.71 -24.66 5.20
C TRP A 502 -14.88 -24.40 3.71
N ARG A 503 -15.66 -25.22 3.01
CA ARG A 503 -16.11 -24.97 1.64
C ARG A 503 -17.54 -24.47 1.66
N GLY A 504 -17.88 -23.58 0.76
CA GLY A 504 -19.20 -23.00 0.69
C GLY A 504 -19.55 -22.40 -0.65
N SER A 505 -20.70 -21.78 -0.68
CA SER A 505 -21.15 -21.00 -1.81
C SER A 505 -21.73 -19.67 -1.34
N GLU A 506 -21.58 -18.63 -2.14
CA GLU A 506 -22.10 -17.29 -1.89
C GLU A 506 -22.78 -16.75 -3.13
N THR A 507 -23.77 -15.90 -2.93
CA THR A 507 -24.52 -15.30 -4.02
C THR A 507 -24.14 -13.84 -4.20
N TYR A 508 -23.59 -13.50 -5.36
CA TYR A 508 -23.27 -12.14 -5.77
C TYR A 508 -24.13 -11.78 -6.99
N ASP A 509 -24.84 -10.67 -6.92
CA ASP A 509 -25.70 -10.17 -7.98
C ASP A 509 -26.64 -11.24 -8.57
N GLY A 510 -27.29 -12.01 -7.68
CA GLY A 510 -28.24 -13.06 -8.04
C GLY A 510 -27.64 -14.36 -8.61
N LYS A 511 -26.31 -14.46 -8.68
CA LYS A 511 -25.60 -15.66 -9.15
C LYS A 511 -24.82 -16.31 -8.02
N THR A 512 -24.95 -17.62 -7.87
CA THR A 512 -24.28 -18.41 -6.82
C THR A 512 -22.95 -18.95 -7.33
N TYR A 513 -21.91 -18.82 -6.49
CA TYR A 513 -20.53 -19.23 -6.76
C TYR A 513 -20.01 -20.05 -5.60
N ASP A 514 -19.29 -21.12 -5.94
CA ASP A 514 -18.57 -21.92 -4.93
C ASP A 514 -17.24 -21.27 -4.58
N PHE A 515 -16.85 -21.33 -3.32
CA PHE A 515 -15.56 -20.87 -2.83
C PHE A 515 -14.93 -21.83 -1.83
N GLY A 516 -13.60 -21.73 -1.63
CA GLY A 516 -12.88 -22.32 -0.52
C GLY A 516 -12.46 -21.24 0.47
N CYS A 517 -12.15 -21.63 1.69
CA CYS A 517 -11.54 -20.76 2.69
C CYS A 517 -10.08 -21.17 2.88
N GLY A 518 -9.22 -20.19 3.11
CA GLY A 518 -7.79 -20.42 3.36
C GLY A 518 -7.31 -19.47 4.43
N GLU A 519 -6.07 -19.11 4.39
CA GLU A 519 -5.42 -18.06 5.17
C GLU A 519 -6.26 -17.57 6.37
N GLY A 520 -6.01 -18.10 7.56
CA GLY A 520 -6.89 -17.85 8.67
C GLY A 520 -6.20 -17.74 10.01
N SER A 521 -6.92 -17.24 10.97
CA SER A 521 -6.52 -17.14 12.37
C SER A 521 -7.43 -18.00 13.24
N LEU A 522 -6.83 -18.57 14.27
CA LEU A 522 -7.52 -19.43 15.24
C LEU A 522 -7.43 -18.82 16.64
N VAL A 523 -8.51 -18.92 17.39
CA VAL A 523 -8.54 -18.57 18.82
C VAL A 523 -9.39 -19.54 19.60
N ARG A 524 -9.03 -19.78 20.86
CA ARG A 524 -9.87 -20.51 21.81
C ARG A 524 -10.72 -19.52 22.61
N ALA A 525 -12.03 -19.61 22.46
CA ALA A 525 -13.00 -18.84 23.23
C ALA A 525 -13.06 -19.29 24.70
N ALA A 526 -13.68 -18.47 25.56
CA ALA A 526 -13.77 -18.76 27.00
C ALA A 526 -14.54 -20.01 27.36
N ASN A 527 -15.51 -20.38 26.53
CA ASN A 527 -16.30 -21.64 26.71
C ASN A 527 -15.56 -22.90 26.23
N GLY A 528 -14.32 -22.77 25.73
CA GLY A 528 -13.49 -23.85 25.21
C GLY A 528 -13.59 -24.09 23.70
N ASP A 529 -14.58 -23.52 23.03
CA ASP A 529 -14.76 -23.64 21.58
C ASP A 529 -13.57 -23.04 20.83
N LEU A 530 -13.24 -23.62 19.66
CA LEU A 530 -12.29 -23.05 18.73
C LEU A 530 -13.02 -22.23 17.69
N VAL A 531 -12.56 -21.02 17.48
CA VAL A 531 -13.07 -20.10 16.45
C VAL A 531 -12.01 -19.89 15.38
N ALA A 532 -12.37 -20.19 14.14
CA ALA A 532 -11.53 -19.94 12.96
C ALA A 532 -12.12 -18.77 12.17
N ALA A 533 -11.33 -17.72 11.94
CA ALA A 533 -11.65 -16.67 10.99
C ALA A 533 -10.83 -16.89 9.72
N LEU A 534 -11.50 -17.10 8.61
CA LEU A 534 -10.94 -17.63 7.39
C LEU A 534 -11.16 -16.65 6.24
N ARG A 535 -10.12 -16.38 5.45
CA ARG A 535 -10.28 -15.69 4.19
C ARG A 535 -11.04 -16.58 3.22
N THR A 536 -12.09 -16.06 2.60
CA THR A 536 -12.77 -16.73 1.51
C THR A 536 -12.08 -16.34 0.20
N TRP A 537 -11.74 -17.35 -0.61
CA TRP A 537 -11.17 -17.09 -1.91
C TRP A 537 -12.26 -16.75 -2.91
N ALA A 538 -11.97 -15.79 -3.77
CA ALA A 538 -12.85 -15.48 -4.88
C ALA A 538 -13.10 -16.74 -5.70
N PRO A 539 -14.36 -17.03 -6.02
CA PRO A 539 -14.69 -18.17 -6.88
C PRO A 539 -13.95 -18.09 -8.20
N SER A 540 -13.50 -19.24 -8.70
CA SER A 540 -12.72 -19.29 -9.95
C SER A 540 -13.43 -18.68 -11.14
N GLN A 541 -14.77 -18.63 -11.12
CA GLN A 541 -15.61 -17.99 -12.12
C GLN A 541 -15.41 -16.46 -12.22
N PHE A 542 -14.82 -15.86 -11.19
CA PHE A 542 -14.45 -14.45 -11.17
C PHE A 542 -12.99 -14.20 -11.56
N ALA A 543 -12.24 -15.22 -11.98
CA ALA A 543 -10.80 -15.09 -12.25
C ALA A 543 -10.47 -13.99 -13.27
N ASP A 544 -11.37 -13.73 -14.20
CA ASP A 544 -11.26 -12.67 -15.21
C ASP A 544 -11.90 -11.34 -14.76
N HIS A 545 -12.52 -11.32 -13.57
CA HIS A 545 -13.09 -10.10 -13.04
C HIS A 545 -11.98 -9.24 -12.43
N PRO A 546 -11.78 -8.00 -12.84
CA PRO A 546 -10.64 -7.18 -12.40
C PRO A 546 -10.62 -6.84 -10.93
N TYR A 547 -11.77 -6.87 -10.25
CA TYR A 547 -11.87 -6.69 -8.81
C TYR A 547 -11.89 -8.01 -8.03
N TYR A 548 -11.75 -9.15 -8.72
CA TYR A 548 -12.05 -10.43 -8.09
C TYR A 548 -11.22 -10.72 -6.84
N VAL A 549 -9.96 -10.32 -6.83
CA VAL A 549 -9.03 -10.60 -5.71
C VAL A 549 -9.39 -9.83 -4.46
N ASP A 550 -9.69 -8.55 -4.59
CA ASP A 550 -9.89 -7.67 -3.44
C ASP A 550 -11.37 -7.46 -3.08
N CYS A 551 -12.26 -7.43 -4.07
CA CYS A 551 -13.67 -7.14 -3.86
C CYS A 551 -14.50 -8.35 -3.45
N LEU A 552 -14.16 -9.49 -4.01
CA LEU A 552 -14.98 -10.70 -3.89
C LEU A 552 -14.44 -11.68 -2.86
N GLU A 553 -13.29 -11.37 -2.26
CA GLU A 553 -12.74 -12.12 -1.15
C GLU A 553 -13.11 -11.45 0.17
N GLY A 554 -13.66 -12.24 1.08
CA GLY A 554 -14.17 -11.78 2.36
C GLY A 554 -13.62 -12.58 3.53
N THR A 555 -14.37 -12.56 4.63
CA THR A 555 -14.05 -13.29 5.85
C THR A 555 -15.25 -14.11 6.29
N ALA A 556 -15.03 -15.39 6.50
CA ALA A 556 -16.00 -16.31 7.10
C ALA A 556 -15.50 -16.83 8.46
N VAL A 557 -16.41 -17.22 9.32
CA VAL A 557 -16.12 -17.83 10.62
C VAL A 557 -16.69 -19.25 10.68
N SER A 558 -15.92 -20.17 11.26
CA SER A 558 -16.32 -21.54 11.55
C SER A 558 -15.92 -21.88 12.98
N ILE A 559 -16.76 -22.62 13.68
CA ILE A 559 -16.59 -22.93 15.10
C ILE A 559 -16.52 -24.45 15.29
N SER A 560 -15.55 -24.91 16.10
CA SER A 560 -15.46 -26.28 16.58
C SER A 560 -15.77 -26.32 18.08
N ARG A 561 -16.66 -27.25 18.48
CA ARG A 561 -17.04 -27.50 19.88
C ARG A 561 -16.46 -28.76 20.44
N ASP A 562 -15.63 -29.43 19.68
CA ASP A 562 -15.02 -30.75 20.01
C ASP A 562 -13.50 -30.72 19.73
N ASP A 563 -12.88 -29.60 20.06
CA ASP A 563 -11.43 -29.40 20.02
C ASP A 563 -10.78 -29.60 18.61
N GLY A 564 -11.52 -29.23 17.57
CA GLY A 564 -11.06 -29.29 16.19
C GLY A 564 -11.37 -30.60 15.45
N ASP A 565 -12.10 -31.52 16.07
CA ASP A 565 -12.50 -32.77 15.41
C ASP A 565 -13.57 -32.54 14.34
N THR A 566 -14.56 -31.69 14.64
CA THR A 566 -15.53 -31.21 13.66
C THR A 566 -15.70 -29.71 13.69
N TRP A 567 -16.14 -29.14 12.57
CA TRP A 567 -16.31 -27.72 12.37
C TRP A 567 -17.72 -27.40 11.90
N SER A 568 -18.29 -26.29 12.35
CA SER A 568 -19.55 -25.80 11.83
C SER A 568 -19.39 -25.36 10.38
N GLN A 569 -20.48 -25.39 9.63
CA GLN A 569 -20.50 -24.73 8.34
C GLN A 569 -20.10 -23.26 8.51
N GLN A 570 -19.22 -22.75 7.65
CA GLN A 570 -18.76 -21.37 7.73
C GLN A 570 -19.92 -20.38 7.55
N LYS A 571 -19.85 -19.28 8.28
CA LYS A 571 -20.77 -18.13 8.18
C LYS A 571 -19.97 -16.91 7.73
N MET A 572 -20.45 -16.23 6.69
CA MET A 572 -19.84 -14.98 6.23
C MET A 572 -20.02 -13.88 7.28
N VAL A 573 -18.93 -13.23 7.66
CA VAL A 573 -18.91 -11.98 8.41
C VAL A 573 -18.81 -10.81 7.47
N PHE A 574 -17.94 -10.91 6.45
CA PHE A 574 -17.81 -9.95 5.36
C PHE A 574 -17.84 -10.66 4.02
N GLN A 575 -18.78 -10.27 3.17
CA GLN A 575 -18.93 -10.85 1.84
C GLN A 575 -17.78 -10.53 0.88
N GLY A 576 -17.13 -9.38 1.08
CA GLY A 576 -16.01 -8.99 0.23
C GLY A 576 -15.22 -7.81 0.79
N GLY A 577 -14.05 -7.61 0.22
CA GLY A 577 -13.18 -6.46 0.48
C GLY A 577 -12.47 -6.45 1.84
N ARG A 578 -12.77 -7.39 2.73
CA ARG A 578 -12.16 -7.53 4.07
C ARG A 578 -11.71 -8.95 4.29
N HIS A 579 -10.43 -9.15 4.53
CA HIS A 579 -9.83 -10.47 4.76
C HIS A 579 -8.50 -10.38 5.53
N HIS A 580 -7.74 -11.47 5.66
CA HIS A 580 -6.56 -11.59 6.51
C HIS A 580 -6.87 -11.26 7.98
N ALA A 581 -7.85 -11.95 8.52
CA ALA A 581 -8.29 -11.74 9.88
C ALA A 581 -7.26 -12.23 10.91
N VAL A 582 -7.12 -11.48 12.00
CA VAL A 582 -6.39 -11.87 13.22
C VAL A 582 -7.37 -11.88 14.37
N LEU A 583 -7.43 -13.00 15.09
CA LEU A 583 -8.31 -13.20 16.24
C LEU A 583 -7.54 -13.05 17.56
N LEU A 584 -8.14 -12.31 18.48
CA LEU A 584 -7.65 -12.15 19.85
C LEU A 584 -8.79 -12.43 20.84
N ARG A 585 -8.48 -13.06 21.97
CA ARG A 585 -9.38 -13.14 23.12
C ARG A 585 -8.96 -12.08 24.14
N MET A 586 -9.91 -11.23 24.51
CA MET A 586 -9.73 -10.17 25.49
C MET A 586 -9.85 -10.72 26.92
N PRO A 587 -9.34 -10.00 27.95
CA PRO A 587 -9.48 -10.40 29.34
C PRO A 587 -10.93 -10.50 29.86
N ASN A 588 -11.86 -9.82 29.19
CA ASN A 588 -13.30 -9.89 29.48
C ASN A 588 -14.02 -10.98 28.68
N ASP A 589 -13.27 -11.89 28.05
CA ASP A 589 -13.73 -13.00 27.22
C ASP A 589 -14.36 -12.63 25.86
N ASP A 590 -14.45 -11.35 25.52
CA ASP A 590 -14.80 -10.93 24.17
C ASP A 590 -13.74 -11.41 23.16
N LEU A 591 -14.18 -11.73 21.94
CA LEU A 591 -13.29 -11.97 20.83
C LEU A 591 -13.21 -10.72 19.96
N VAL A 592 -12.00 -10.34 19.61
CA VAL A 592 -11.72 -9.25 18.66
C VAL A 592 -11.16 -9.84 17.38
N MET A 593 -11.78 -9.50 16.25
CA MET A 593 -11.27 -9.80 14.92
C MET A 593 -10.75 -8.52 14.31
N VAL A 594 -9.46 -8.46 14.07
CA VAL A 594 -8.81 -7.35 13.33
C VAL A 594 -8.61 -7.81 11.90
N ILE A 595 -8.91 -6.94 10.92
CA ILE A 595 -8.99 -7.32 9.51
C ILE A 595 -8.39 -6.25 8.61
N ILE A 596 -7.73 -6.66 7.53
CA ILE A 596 -7.35 -5.75 6.45
C ILE A 596 -8.57 -5.43 5.60
N ARG A 597 -8.77 -4.13 5.33
CA ARG A 597 -9.73 -3.66 4.33
C ARG A 597 -8.99 -3.31 3.04
N ARG A 598 -9.24 -4.11 2.01
CA ARG A 598 -8.70 -3.86 0.65
C ARG A 598 -9.54 -2.84 -0.10
N ILE A 599 -10.86 -2.97 0.05
CA ILE A 599 -11.87 -2.03 -0.43
C ILE A 599 -13.05 -2.05 0.54
N ASP A 600 -13.89 -1.04 0.50
CA ASP A 600 -15.17 -1.06 1.22
C ASP A 600 -16.25 -1.60 0.30
N PHE A 601 -16.57 -2.89 0.48
CA PHE A 601 -17.60 -3.62 -0.26
C PHE A 601 -18.65 -4.11 0.72
N ARG A 602 -19.92 -3.72 0.53
CA ARG A 602 -21.04 -4.04 1.42
C ARG A 602 -22.30 -4.31 0.59
N ASP A 603 -23.09 -5.26 1.01
CA ASP A 603 -24.36 -5.63 0.35
C ASP A 603 -24.18 -5.83 -1.17
N SER A 604 -23.13 -6.56 -1.55
CA SER A 604 -22.76 -6.81 -2.95
C SER A 604 -22.49 -5.54 -3.77
N LYS A 605 -22.11 -4.44 -3.10
CA LYS A 605 -21.81 -3.16 -3.77
C LYS A 605 -20.48 -2.59 -3.32
N LEU A 606 -19.76 -2.01 -4.27
CA LEU A 606 -18.59 -1.20 -3.99
C LEU A 606 -19.02 0.13 -3.37
N VAL A 607 -18.56 0.40 -2.15
CA VAL A 607 -18.82 1.65 -1.42
C VAL A 607 -17.68 2.65 -1.63
N SER A 608 -16.43 2.21 -1.49
CA SER A 608 -15.27 3.05 -1.74
C SER A 608 -14.00 2.23 -1.96
N TYR A 609 -12.99 2.85 -2.57
CA TYR A 609 -11.64 2.29 -2.74
C TYR A 609 -10.70 2.58 -1.56
N ARG A 610 -11.23 2.98 -0.41
CA ARG A 610 -10.40 3.22 0.78
C ARG A 610 -9.90 1.91 1.35
N ARG A 611 -8.58 1.82 1.52
CA ARG A 611 -7.89 0.70 2.17
C ARG A 611 -7.63 1.02 3.63
N GLY A 612 -7.28 0.03 4.40
CA GLY A 612 -6.91 0.22 5.80
C GLY A 612 -7.04 -1.02 6.63
N CYS A 613 -7.28 -0.80 7.91
CA CYS A 613 -7.41 -1.81 8.93
C CYS A 613 -8.68 -1.56 9.74
N ASP A 614 -9.50 -2.59 9.89
CA ASP A 614 -10.76 -2.53 10.64
C ASP A 614 -10.77 -3.57 11.77
N ALA A 615 -11.71 -3.46 12.72
CA ALA A 615 -11.94 -4.47 13.72
C ALA A 615 -13.42 -4.63 14.09
N VAL A 616 -13.82 -5.83 14.45
CA VAL A 616 -15.16 -6.16 14.95
C VAL A 616 -15.08 -7.03 16.20
N ILE A 617 -16.11 -7.02 17.01
CA ILE A 617 -16.16 -7.70 18.30
C ILE A 617 -17.28 -8.75 18.29
N SER A 618 -16.99 -9.91 18.87
CA SER A 618 -17.98 -10.93 19.26
C SER A 618 -18.02 -11.04 20.78
N ARG A 619 -19.25 -11.06 21.34
CA ARG A 619 -19.50 -11.21 22.78
C ARG A 619 -20.14 -12.53 23.14
N ASP A 620 -20.24 -13.43 22.17
CA ASP A 620 -20.90 -14.72 22.24
C ASP A 620 -20.03 -15.84 21.68
N HIS A 621 -18.73 -15.78 21.98
CA HIS A 621 -17.74 -16.80 21.63
C HIS A 621 -17.60 -17.04 20.11
N GLY A 622 -17.83 -16.01 19.29
CA GLY A 622 -17.67 -16.08 17.84
C GLY A 622 -18.93 -16.40 17.04
N GLU A 623 -20.08 -16.61 17.73
CA GLU A 623 -21.33 -16.93 17.04
C GLU A 623 -21.87 -15.77 16.22
N THR A 624 -21.76 -14.54 16.74
CA THR A 624 -22.10 -13.31 16.02
C THR A 624 -21.02 -12.24 16.16
N TRP A 625 -20.95 -11.34 15.18
CA TRP A 625 -19.96 -10.28 15.10
C TRP A 625 -20.65 -8.95 14.90
N ASP A 626 -20.32 -7.96 15.72
CA ASP A 626 -20.94 -6.63 15.77
C ASP A 626 -20.44 -5.75 14.62
N VAL A 627 -20.85 -6.05 13.40
CA VAL A 627 -20.44 -5.34 12.18
C VAL A 627 -21.02 -3.93 12.08
N GLU A 628 -22.16 -3.66 12.77
CA GLU A 628 -22.77 -2.32 12.81
C GLU A 628 -21.92 -1.33 13.60
N HIS A 629 -21.18 -1.83 14.61
CA HIS A 629 -20.26 -1.02 15.41
C HIS A 629 -18.79 -1.31 15.07
N LEU A 630 -18.52 -1.57 13.80
CA LEU A 630 -17.17 -1.80 13.28
C LEU A 630 -16.24 -0.63 13.63
N TYR A 631 -15.05 -0.94 14.09
CA TYR A 631 -13.96 -0.01 14.29
C TYR A 631 -13.15 0.12 12.99
N VAL A 632 -13.01 1.34 12.47
CA VAL A 632 -12.01 1.69 11.48
C VAL A 632 -10.77 2.12 12.24
N LEU A 633 -9.75 1.25 12.29
CA LEU A 633 -8.51 1.52 13.01
C LEU A 633 -7.63 2.51 12.28
N ASP A 634 -7.55 2.37 10.95
CA ASP A 634 -6.87 3.30 10.07
C ASP A 634 -7.47 3.22 8.67
N ASP A 635 -7.39 4.31 7.91
CA ASP A 635 -7.81 4.32 6.52
C ASP A 635 -6.99 5.29 5.67
N PHE A 636 -6.78 4.94 4.41
CA PHE A 636 -6.12 5.79 3.44
C PHE A 636 -6.75 5.64 2.06
N PRO A 637 -6.77 6.72 1.25
CA PRO A 637 -7.24 6.64 -0.13
C PRO A 637 -6.30 5.73 -0.94
N HIS A 638 -6.87 4.90 -1.78
CA HIS A 638 -6.13 4.10 -2.75
C HIS A 638 -6.74 4.29 -4.13
N CYS A 639 -5.89 4.33 -5.15
CA CYS A 639 -6.31 4.63 -6.50
C CYS A 639 -7.09 3.52 -7.17
N ASN A 640 -6.77 2.27 -6.87
CA ASN A 640 -7.35 1.10 -7.52
C ASN A 640 -7.68 0.03 -6.50
N GLY A 641 -8.89 -0.50 -6.53
CA GLY A 641 -9.36 -1.49 -5.58
C GLY A 641 -8.72 -2.87 -5.71
N ASP A 642 -8.13 -3.19 -6.84
CA ASP A 642 -7.72 -4.54 -7.20
C ASP A 642 -6.27 -4.90 -6.89
N GLN A 643 -5.49 -3.99 -6.29
CA GLN A 643 -4.05 -4.16 -6.19
C GLN A 643 -3.60 -4.75 -4.87
N TRP A 644 -3.74 -6.04 -4.72
CA TRP A 644 -3.10 -6.76 -3.62
C TRP A 644 -1.55 -6.68 -3.68
N MET A 645 -0.99 -6.48 -4.85
CA MET A 645 0.45 -6.48 -5.13
C MET A 645 1.22 -5.32 -4.52
N HIS A 646 0.55 -4.25 -4.11
CA HIS A 646 1.26 -3.11 -3.51
C HIS A 646 1.69 -3.36 -2.08
N GLY A 647 1.80 -4.61 -1.70
CA GLY A 647 2.59 -5.16 -0.62
C GLY A 647 2.33 -4.62 0.77
N ALA A 648 1.88 -3.43 0.83
CA ALA A 648 1.78 -2.73 2.06
C ALA A 648 0.45 -2.93 2.77
N CYS A 649 -0.60 -3.41 2.16
CA CYS A 649 -1.89 -3.64 2.81
C CYS A 649 -2.35 -5.09 2.60
N GLY A 650 -1.49 -6.05 2.87
CA GLY A 650 -1.76 -7.47 2.66
C GLY A 650 -1.60 -8.31 3.90
N HIS A 651 -0.84 -7.82 4.86
CA HIS A 651 -0.48 -8.59 6.03
C HIS A 651 -0.60 -7.72 7.28
N MET A 652 -0.94 -8.37 8.37
CA MET A 652 -1.09 -7.76 9.67
C MET A 652 -0.86 -8.76 10.79
N SER A 653 -0.60 -8.24 11.95
CA SER A 653 -0.60 -9.00 13.20
C SER A 653 -1.10 -8.14 14.33
N SER A 654 -1.61 -8.77 15.37
CA SER A 654 -2.04 -8.07 16.58
C SER A 654 -1.69 -8.89 17.82
N THR A 655 -1.35 -8.20 18.91
CA THR A 655 -1.10 -8.82 20.19
C THR A 655 -1.76 -8.02 21.30
N LEU A 656 -2.13 -8.72 22.39
CA LEU A 656 -2.63 -8.09 23.60
C LEU A 656 -1.45 -7.66 24.48
N LEU A 657 -1.43 -6.40 24.87
CA LEU A 657 -0.43 -5.87 25.79
C LEU A 657 -0.83 -6.11 27.25
N PRO A 658 0.12 -6.10 28.21
CA PRO A 658 -0.16 -6.35 29.64
C PRO A 658 -1.16 -5.36 30.25
N ASP A 659 -1.27 -4.16 29.73
CA ASP A 659 -2.25 -3.15 30.18
C ASP A 659 -3.66 -3.36 29.62
N GLY A 660 -3.87 -4.44 28.85
CA GLY A 660 -5.14 -4.76 28.20
C GLY A 660 -5.44 -3.97 26.92
N SER A 661 -4.50 -3.16 26.42
CA SER A 661 -4.61 -2.57 25.07
C SER A 661 -4.16 -3.57 24.02
N ILE A 662 -4.63 -3.36 22.79
CA ILE A 662 -4.22 -4.13 21.61
C ILE A 662 -3.17 -3.32 20.85
N LEU A 663 -2.07 -3.98 20.50
CA LEU A 663 -1.09 -3.48 19.53
C LEU A 663 -1.33 -4.18 18.21
N THR A 664 -1.70 -3.41 17.19
CA THR A 664 -1.93 -3.88 15.82
C THR A 664 -0.85 -3.33 14.91
N GLY A 665 -0.15 -4.21 14.18
CA GLY A 665 0.82 -3.83 13.16
C GLY A 665 0.33 -4.23 11.78
N TYR A 666 0.36 -3.30 10.83
CA TYR A 666 -0.03 -3.59 9.45
C TYR A 666 0.77 -2.75 8.45
N GLY A 667 0.75 -3.16 7.18
CA GLY A 667 1.35 -2.39 6.10
C GLY A 667 0.42 -1.31 5.59
N ASN A 668 0.87 -0.04 5.58
CA ASN A 668 0.20 1.07 4.93
C ASN A 668 0.95 1.44 3.66
N VAL A 669 0.27 1.50 2.53
CA VAL A 669 0.87 1.74 1.21
C VAL A 669 1.69 3.04 1.19
N SER A 670 1.18 4.09 1.82
CA SER A 670 1.81 5.40 1.84
C SER A 670 2.88 5.53 2.92
N ALA A 671 2.63 5.00 4.13
CA ALA A 671 3.49 5.21 5.29
C ALA A 671 4.54 4.09 5.50
N GLY A 672 4.27 2.88 5.01
CA GLY A 672 5.06 1.69 5.32
C GLY A 672 4.46 0.90 6.48
N GLY A 673 5.27 0.37 7.38
CA GLY A 673 4.79 -0.32 8.58
C GLY A 673 4.16 0.65 9.58
N VAL A 674 2.93 0.39 9.98
CA VAL A 674 2.18 1.19 10.95
C VAL A 674 1.81 0.32 12.14
N LEU A 675 2.04 0.85 13.34
CA LEU A 675 1.57 0.28 14.59
C LEU A 675 0.43 1.15 15.15
N ILE A 676 -0.62 0.50 15.63
CA ILE A 676 -1.76 1.17 16.27
C ILE A 676 -1.96 0.54 17.65
N ARG A 677 -1.92 1.35 18.69
CA ARG A 677 -2.24 0.95 20.06
C ARG A 677 -3.64 1.48 20.41
N TRP A 678 -4.53 0.58 20.74
CA TRP A 678 -5.94 0.91 20.89
C TRP A 678 -6.67 0.00 21.88
N ARG A 679 -7.88 0.40 22.24
CA ARG A 679 -8.81 -0.39 23.06
C ARG A 679 -10.18 -0.40 22.40
N PRO A 680 -10.88 -1.54 22.39
CA PRO A 680 -12.24 -1.63 21.90
C PRO A 680 -13.29 -0.97 22.83
#